data_b0842641300fd1dac11f1d2ce481adf5
#
_entry.id   b0842641300fd1dac11f1d2ce481adf5
#
_cell.length_a   1.000
_cell.length_b   1.000
_cell.length_c   1.000
_cell.angle_alpha   90.00
_cell.angle_beta   90.00
_cell.angle_gamma   90.00
#
_symmetry.space_group_name_H-M   'P 1'
#
loop_
_entity.id
_entity.type
_entity.pdbx_description
1 polymer ?
#
loop_
_entity_poly.entity_id
_entity_poly.type
_entity_poly.pdbx_seq_one_letter_code
_entity_poly.pdbx_strand_id
1 'polypeptide(L)'
;MTRFLTLVLLFLGYILDLSAQTTSNPTSTSYYLWPIEGAKAGEGILYRPQDYIGDEHNFEKLIIGAKPGTNVVSPCDGVITHVTITYYLSLNKSFSFRSWKGKFEDIIEQNKESMAKRMQDAKYLSYRYFIKSNDGRTINISGLRTDTPLATGQKVKKGEVLGQIHYCYKRIPQPSICLAIDRGGKLDDPMTPFGLKTTFIPPVKQKPKAVLTRAEAIADYRQMASSIKEIYPSLEDFMTEEEYDTFVEEEIAKIPENITLKEFAYLIMNFNRKVHDSHMWFDYGIPLDNDGTISPVMFARVKDKVRIIVTTDEYKVYTGREITHINGKHVDTLYMEIVSRTSMIYDVQVESVVEQELASPFTNHLYYKGDKDAFKAKKATLTFSDGEKLTVPLMEFNQNTISQFDRKTMENWFISQYMVYRKGNWETMKSNDSTACMRLNNFELMETEVDSMLVFLDLLEKKGYKNLIIDLRGNPGGNPDVVYKLVDALMDEPIKRKGGYMKVNMQTIKSPTLNYPSGTVMFEDYKEIPGHKGFYKISDPDENTPSDTIKALYTGRVYVLINANSASASTEFAGIMKRNARGYVIGRETKTAYHTMNALRFAEIGLPNSHFKCHIPMVRIVSDEFVSEDFPYGRGVIPHLTIPFTYEEMTNNGEMIYNKALELIRDGIYLEEPKEVIEVVDEPNRINILYVVTGIFLVSLIMYFGLKKRK
;
A
#
# COMPACT_ATOMS: atom_id res chain seq x y z
N MET A 1 -12.91 15.33 7.44
CA MET A 1 -12.66 15.61 8.86
C MET A 1 -12.96 14.41 9.75
N THR A 2 -14.14 13.80 9.70
CA THR A 2 -14.51 12.69 10.60
C THR A 2 -13.70 11.40 10.41
N ARG A 3 -13.24 11.06 9.19
CA ARG A 3 -12.45 9.84 8.92
C ARG A 3 -10.94 10.01 9.19
N PHE A 4 -10.42 11.22 9.10
CA PHE A 4 -9.05 11.53 9.53
C PHE A 4 -8.99 11.54 11.06
N LEU A 5 -10.00 12.08 11.73
CA LEU A 5 -10.17 11.91 13.17
C LEU A 5 -10.28 10.43 13.57
N THR A 6 -10.93 9.60 12.76
CA THR A 6 -11.11 8.17 13.05
C THR A 6 -9.79 7.40 12.90
N LEU A 7 -8.91 7.74 11.92
CA LEU A 7 -7.59 7.14 11.81
C LEU A 7 -6.65 7.60 12.93
N VAL A 8 -6.67 8.87 13.30
CA VAL A 8 -5.89 9.42 14.42
C VAL A 8 -6.43 8.92 15.76
N LEU A 9 -7.75 8.77 15.91
CA LEU A 9 -8.36 8.20 17.11
C LEU A 9 -8.16 6.69 17.23
N LEU A 10 -8.08 5.96 16.12
CA LEU A 10 -7.69 4.54 16.13
C LEU A 10 -6.22 4.37 16.53
N PHE A 11 -5.36 5.33 16.20
CA PHE A 11 -3.95 5.35 16.62
C PHE A 11 -3.75 5.77 18.07
N LEU A 12 -4.58 6.69 18.60
CA LEU A 12 -4.56 7.16 19.99
C LEU A 12 -5.31 6.24 20.95
N GLY A 13 -6.38 5.57 20.50
CA GLY A 13 -7.09 4.54 21.30
C GLY A 13 -6.22 3.31 21.63
N TYR A 14 -5.11 3.13 20.92
CA TYR A 14 -4.13 2.07 21.19
C TYR A 14 -3.16 2.35 22.33
N ILE A 15 -3.11 3.61 22.82
CA ILE A 15 -2.13 4.05 23.85
C ILE A 15 -2.76 4.17 25.26
N LEU A 16 -4.08 4.18 25.42
CA LEU A 16 -4.74 4.54 26.68
C LEU A 16 -5.35 3.38 27.49
N ASP A 17 -5.13 2.11 27.15
CA ASP A 17 -5.72 1.00 27.92
C ASP A 17 -4.67 0.13 28.64
N LEU A 18 -3.86 0.75 29.47
CA LEU A 18 -2.83 0.11 30.30
C LEU A 18 -3.07 0.30 31.80
N SER A 19 -4.33 0.19 32.28
CA SER A 19 -4.55 0.05 33.72
C SER A 19 -5.94 -0.50 34.03
N ALA A 20 -6.04 -1.79 34.18
CA ALA A 20 -6.91 -2.50 35.14
C ALA A 20 -6.82 -4.03 34.91
N GLN A 21 -5.80 -4.66 35.46
CA GLN A 21 -5.88 -6.10 35.74
C GLN A 21 -6.44 -6.26 37.16
N THR A 22 -7.72 -6.55 37.24
CA THR A 22 -8.26 -7.21 38.42
C THR A 22 -8.37 -8.72 38.13
N THR A 23 -7.56 -9.48 38.83
CA THR A 23 -7.63 -10.94 38.87
C THR A 23 -8.94 -11.37 39.54
N SER A 24 -9.87 -11.92 38.75
CA SER A 24 -10.97 -12.70 39.29
C SER A 24 -10.72 -14.18 38.98
N ASN A 25 -10.62 -15.00 40.04
CA ASN A 25 -10.57 -16.45 39.94
C ASN A 25 -11.82 -16.99 39.20
N PRO A 26 -11.67 -17.96 38.28
CA PRO A 26 -12.81 -18.54 37.57
C PRO A 26 -13.43 -19.64 38.46
N THR A 27 -14.62 -19.39 38.95
CA THR A 27 -15.49 -20.44 39.48
C THR A 27 -16.37 -21.02 38.38
N SER A 28 -16.39 -22.36 38.29
CA SER A 28 -17.18 -23.22 37.42
C SER A 28 -16.89 -23.20 35.93
N THR A 29 -16.20 -24.20 35.45
CA THR A 29 -16.01 -24.55 34.03
C THR A 29 -17.31 -25.07 33.43
N SER A 30 -18.12 -24.18 32.85
CA SER A 30 -19.17 -24.62 31.92
C SER A 30 -18.49 -24.81 30.55
N TYR A 31 -18.19 -26.06 30.21
CA TYR A 31 -17.67 -26.42 28.91
C TYR A 31 -18.67 -26.07 27.82
N TYR A 32 -18.19 -25.51 26.73
CA TYR A 32 -18.96 -25.30 25.51
C TYR A 32 -19.33 -26.64 24.88
N LEU A 33 -20.46 -26.70 24.20
CA LEU A 33 -20.82 -27.85 23.38
C LEU A 33 -19.94 -27.88 22.12
N TRP A 34 -19.47 -29.09 21.76
CA TRP A 34 -18.76 -29.24 20.49
C TRP A 34 -19.65 -28.84 19.32
N PRO A 35 -19.17 -28.07 18.36
CA PRO A 35 -20.02 -27.43 17.33
C PRO A 35 -20.53 -28.41 16.26
N ILE A 36 -20.08 -29.67 16.25
CA ILE A 36 -20.53 -30.70 15.32
C ILE A 36 -21.56 -31.59 16.04
N GLU A 37 -22.77 -31.63 15.51
CA GLU A 37 -23.87 -32.41 16.12
C GLU A 37 -23.51 -33.91 16.25
N GLY A 38 -23.72 -34.47 17.42
CA GLY A 38 -23.45 -35.87 17.71
C GLY A 38 -21.98 -36.24 17.89
N ALA A 39 -21.05 -35.33 17.64
CA ALA A 39 -19.62 -35.60 17.83
C ALA A 39 -19.13 -35.24 19.24
N LYS A 40 -18.13 -35.95 19.72
CA LYS A 40 -17.46 -35.65 20.99
C LYS A 40 -16.48 -34.48 20.81
N ALA A 41 -16.22 -33.78 21.91
CA ALA A 41 -15.22 -32.71 21.90
C ALA A 41 -13.85 -33.21 21.40
N GLY A 42 -13.29 -32.53 20.41
CA GLY A 42 -12.05 -32.91 19.76
C GLY A 42 -12.19 -33.84 18.56
N GLU A 43 -13.33 -34.38 18.28
CA GLU A 43 -13.58 -35.24 17.12
C GLU A 43 -13.63 -34.39 15.84
N GLY A 44 -12.97 -34.86 14.78
CA GLY A 44 -12.94 -34.20 13.50
C GLY A 44 -11.96 -33.02 13.42
N ILE A 45 -11.11 -32.77 14.41
CA ILE A 45 -10.08 -31.73 14.31
C ILE A 45 -9.14 -32.06 13.16
N LEU A 46 -9.07 -31.12 12.18
CA LEU A 46 -8.15 -31.19 11.07
C LEU A 46 -6.88 -30.38 11.36
N TYR A 47 -7.06 -29.16 11.88
CA TYR A 47 -5.97 -28.29 12.27
C TYR A 47 -6.29 -27.59 13.59
N ARG A 48 -5.27 -27.51 14.44
CA ARG A 48 -5.30 -26.79 15.72
C ARG A 48 -4.71 -25.38 15.52
N PRO A 49 -4.91 -24.46 16.47
CA PRO A 49 -4.14 -23.23 16.49
C PRO A 49 -2.63 -23.52 16.39
N GLN A 50 -1.90 -22.70 15.65
CA GLN A 50 -0.48 -22.84 15.28
C GLN A 50 -0.12 -24.02 14.37
N ASP A 51 -1.06 -24.89 14.00
CA ASP A 51 -0.80 -25.88 12.97
C ASP A 51 -0.50 -25.19 11.63
N TYR A 52 0.36 -25.80 10.86
CA TYR A 52 0.70 -25.33 9.53
C TYR A 52 -0.38 -25.76 8.52
N ILE A 53 -0.95 -24.80 7.79
CA ILE A 53 -1.94 -25.04 6.74
C ILE A 53 -1.37 -24.55 5.42
N GLY A 54 -0.70 -25.41 4.69
CA GLY A 54 -0.04 -25.02 3.43
C GLY A 54 1.05 -23.99 3.72
N ASP A 55 0.89 -22.79 3.21
CA ASP A 55 1.89 -21.70 3.34
C ASP A 55 1.60 -20.78 4.53
N GLU A 56 0.59 -21.06 5.37
CA GLU A 56 0.20 -20.21 6.49
C GLU A 56 0.19 -20.97 7.81
N HIS A 57 0.72 -20.33 8.86
CA HIS A 57 0.44 -20.78 10.22
C HIS A 57 -0.98 -20.38 10.62
N ASN A 58 -1.72 -21.34 11.14
CA ASN A 58 -3.06 -21.13 11.69
C ASN A 58 -2.95 -20.67 13.15
N PHE A 59 -2.67 -19.38 13.38
CA PHE A 59 -2.42 -18.88 14.73
C PHE A 59 -3.63 -18.83 15.64
N GLU A 60 -4.83 -18.76 15.08
CA GLU A 60 -6.01 -18.33 15.84
C GLU A 60 -7.23 -19.22 15.67
N LYS A 61 -7.18 -20.22 14.79
CA LYS A 61 -8.36 -20.93 14.35
C LYS A 61 -8.28 -22.42 14.66
N LEU A 62 -9.40 -22.98 15.01
CA LEU A 62 -9.62 -24.41 15.08
C LEU A 62 -10.41 -24.84 13.84
N ILE A 63 -9.86 -25.73 13.05
CA ILE A 63 -10.51 -26.24 11.83
C ILE A 63 -11.06 -27.64 12.15
N ILE A 64 -12.37 -27.77 11.92
CA ILE A 64 -13.08 -29.01 12.24
C ILE A 64 -13.78 -29.54 10.99
N GLY A 65 -13.44 -30.73 10.56
CA GLY A 65 -14.03 -31.42 9.42
C GLY A 65 -15.15 -32.37 9.85
N ALA A 66 -16.15 -32.49 8.98
CA ALA A 66 -17.16 -33.55 9.06
C ALA A 66 -17.74 -33.81 7.67
N LYS A 67 -18.64 -34.81 7.54
CA LYS A 67 -19.32 -35.10 6.27
C LYS A 67 -20.16 -33.90 5.82
N PRO A 68 -20.26 -33.63 4.50
CA PRO A 68 -21.18 -32.62 3.98
C PRO A 68 -22.59 -32.85 4.47
N GLY A 69 -23.32 -31.79 4.84
CA GLY A 69 -24.68 -31.89 5.39
C GLY A 69 -24.77 -32.17 6.89
N THR A 70 -23.64 -32.42 7.58
CA THR A 70 -23.63 -32.53 9.04
C THR A 70 -24.03 -31.20 9.68
N ASN A 71 -24.96 -31.23 10.64
CA ASN A 71 -25.39 -30.02 11.33
C ASN A 71 -24.28 -29.45 12.21
N VAL A 72 -24.17 -28.15 12.18
CA VAL A 72 -23.31 -27.34 13.05
C VAL A 72 -24.21 -26.65 14.06
N VAL A 73 -23.89 -26.80 15.33
CA VAL A 73 -24.70 -26.29 16.42
C VAL A 73 -23.99 -25.20 17.21
N SER A 74 -24.77 -24.33 17.85
CA SER A 74 -24.22 -23.28 18.71
C SER A 74 -23.47 -23.88 19.90
N PRO A 75 -22.22 -23.51 20.15
CA PRO A 75 -21.44 -24.01 21.29
C PRO A 75 -21.96 -23.51 22.63
N CYS A 76 -22.71 -22.43 22.67
CA CYS A 76 -23.16 -21.77 23.88
C CYS A 76 -24.46 -20.99 23.67
N ASP A 77 -25.09 -20.59 24.78
CA ASP A 77 -26.13 -19.58 24.74
C ASP A 77 -25.49 -18.23 24.41
N GLY A 78 -26.13 -17.45 23.53
CA GLY A 78 -25.57 -16.16 23.12
C GLY A 78 -26.49 -15.34 22.21
N VAL A 79 -25.92 -14.29 21.66
CA VAL A 79 -26.60 -13.39 20.72
C VAL A 79 -25.76 -13.26 19.48
N ILE A 80 -26.35 -13.37 18.30
CA ILE A 80 -25.70 -13.09 17.04
C ILE A 80 -25.41 -11.60 16.96
N THR A 81 -24.14 -11.21 17.02
CA THR A 81 -23.73 -9.80 16.94
C THR A 81 -23.65 -9.30 15.52
N HIS A 82 -23.27 -10.17 14.60
CA HIS A 82 -23.28 -9.89 13.16
C HIS A 82 -23.17 -11.19 12.35
N VAL A 83 -23.57 -11.09 11.09
CA VAL A 83 -23.53 -12.18 10.12
C VAL A 83 -22.70 -11.71 8.92
N THR A 84 -21.85 -12.58 8.41
CA THR A 84 -21.20 -12.37 7.11
C THR A 84 -21.71 -13.42 6.15
N ILE A 85 -22.16 -13.00 4.98
CA ILE A 85 -22.54 -13.89 3.88
C ILE A 85 -21.49 -13.76 2.79
N THR A 86 -20.94 -14.87 2.36
CA THR A 86 -19.97 -14.93 1.27
C THR A 86 -20.59 -15.66 0.09
N TYR A 87 -20.60 -15.00 -1.06
CA TYR A 87 -21.07 -15.51 -2.33
C TYR A 87 -19.86 -16.00 -3.13
N TYR A 88 -19.83 -17.26 -3.51
CA TYR A 88 -18.74 -17.87 -4.28
C TYR A 88 -19.16 -18.05 -5.73
N LEU A 89 -18.54 -17.29 -6.61
CA LEU A 89 -18.67 -17.43 -8.07
C LEU A 89 -17.80 -18.58 -8.58
N SER A 90 -16.64 -18.75 -7.95
CA SER A 90 -15.72 -19.88 -8.12
C SER A 90 -14.92 -20.09 -6.86
N LEU A 91 -14.06 -21.10 -6.78
CA LEU A 91 -13.14 -21.32 -5.66
C LEU A 91 -12.23 -20.09 -5.40
N ASN A 92 -11.92 -19.33 -6.44
CA ASN A 92 -11.01 -18.19 -6.40
C ASN A 92 -11.69 -16.82 -6.46
N LYS A 93 -13.01 -16.78 -6.67
CA LYS A 93 -13.75 -15.54 -6.85
C LYS A 93 -14.97 -15.53 -5.95
N SER A 94 -14.93 -14.66 -4.94
CA SER A 94 -16.02 -14.50 -3.97
C SER A 94 -16.15 -13.03 -3.56
N PHE A 95 -17.33 -12.67 -3.08
CA PHE A 95 -17.58 -11.38 -2.44
C PHE A 95 -18.41 -11.60 -1.17
N SER A 96 -18.20 -10.75 -0.16
CA SER A 96 -18.81 -10.92 1.15
C SER A 96 -19.57 -9.66 1.59
N PHE A 97 -20.69 -9.88 2.26
CA PHE A 97 -21.47 -8.84 2.93
C PHE A 97 -21.46 -9.08 4.42
N ARG A 98 -21.29 -8.01 5.19
CA ARG A 98 -21.32 -8.05 6.66
C ARG A 98 -22.47 -7.20 7.17
N SER A 99 -23.40 -7.81 7.92
CA SER A 99 -24.47 -7.07 8.56
C SER A 99 -24.00 -6.43 9.86
N TRP A 100 -24.26 -5.14 10.00
CA TRP A 100 -24.09 -4.41 11.25
C TRP A 100 -25.46 -3.89 11.68
N LYS A 101 -26.00 -4.38 12.80
CA LYS A 101 -27.21 -3.84 13.45
C LYS A 101 -28.34 -3.44 12.48
N GLY A 102 -28.94 -4.39 11.79
CA GLY A 102 -30.16 -4.18 11.00
C GLY A 102 -30.01 -3.40 9.67
N LYS A 103 -28.80 -3.00 9.27
CA LYS A 103 -28.57 -2.26 8.01
C LYS A 103 -28.22 -3.15 6.81
N PHE A 104 -28.32 -4.46 6.96
CA PHE A 104 -27.97 -5.39 5.88
C PHE A 104 -29.01 -5.34 4.75
N GLU A 105 -30.30 -5.30 5.12
CA GLU A 105 -31.40 -5.17 4.17
C GLU A 105 -31.35 -3.84 3.41
N ASP A 106 -30.94 -2.75 4.08
CA ASP A 106 -30.76 -1.44 3.44
C ASP A 106 -29.65 -1.45 2.40
N ILE A 107 -28.52 -2.17 2.67
CA ILE A 107 -27.40 -2.29 1.71
C ILE A 107 -27.79 -3.16 0.52
N ILE A 108 -28.54 -4.25 0.75
CA ILE A 108 -29.06 -5.10 -0.31
C ILE A 108 -30.05 -4.32 -1.16
N GLU A 109 -30.97 -3.56 -0.54
CA GLU A 109 -31.99 -2.79 -1.25
C GLU A 109 -31.37 -1.68 -2.11
N GLN A 110 -30.37 -0.96 -1.59
CA GLN A 110 -29.64 0.07 -2.33
C GLN A 110 -28.84 -0.45 -3.52
N ASN A 111 -28.44 -1.73 -3.49
CA ASN A 111 -27.61 -2.36 -4.53
C ASN A 111 -28.34 -3.50 -5.27
N LYS A 112 -29.66 -3.57 -5.16
CA LYS A 112 -30.51 -4.71 -5.55
C LYS A 112 -30.30 -5.17 -6.98
N GLU A 113 -30.18 -4.26 -7.92
CA GLU A 113 -30.09 -4.59 -9.35
C GLU A 113 -28.68 -5.12 -9.72
N SER A 114 -27.62 -4.45 -9.27
CA SER A 114 -26.25 -4.88 -9.58
C SER A 114 -25.86 -6.16 -8.85
N MET A 115 -26.43 -6.40 -7.65
CA MET A 115 -26.21 -7.59 -6.86
C MET A 115 -27.05 -8.77 -7.29
N ALA A 116 -28.28 -8.55 -7.80
CA ALA A 116 -29.19 -9.63 -8.19
C ALA A 116 -28.58 -10.57 -9.23
N LYS A 117 -27.93 -10.03 -10.26
CA LYS A 117 -27.23 -10.83 -11.28
C LYS A 117 -26.08 -11.64 -10.69
N ARG A 118 -25.26 -11.04 -9.84
CA ARG A 118 -24.12 -11.74 -9.18
C ARG A 118 -24.58 -12.78 -8.18
N MET A 119 -25.68 -12.51 -7.46
CA MET A 119 -26.26 -13.50 -6.55
C MET A 119 -26.83 -14.68 -7.32
N GLN A 120 -27.39 -14.48 -8.50
CA GLN A 120 -27.82 -15.55 -9.40
C GLN A 120 -26.66 -16.37 -9.94
N ASP A 121 -25.50 -15.74 -10.24
CA ASP A 121 -24.31 -16.40 -10.76
C ASP A 121 -23.50 -17.12 -9.65
N ALA A 122 -23.82 -16.90 -8.39
CA ALA A 122 -23.11 -17.54 -7.29
C ALA A 122 -23.41 -19.04 -7.23
N LYS A 123 -22.36 -19.86 -7.28
CA LYS A 123 -22.46 -21.32 -7.26
C LYS A 123 -22.89 -21.83 -5.90
N TYR A 124 -22.49 -21.13 -4.82
CA TYR A 124 -22.91 -21.45 -3.45
C TYR A 124 -22.70 -20.27 -2.51
N LEU A 125 -23.36 -20.31 -1.37
CA LEU A 125 -23.30 -19.35 -0.28
C LEU A 125 -22.61 -19.98 0.93
N SER A 126 -21.84 -19.17 1.66
CA SER A 126 -21.29 -19.54 2.96
C SER A 126 -21.60 -18.48 4.00
N TYR A 127 -22.06 -18.94 5.15
CA TYR A 127 -22.39 -18.08 6.28
C TYR A 127 -21.29 -18.11 7.35
N ARG A 128 -21.09 -16.97 7.99
CA ARG A 128 -20.25 -16.82 9.18
C ARG A 128 -21.04 -16.10 10.24
N TYR A 129 -21.16 -16.72 11.40
CA TYR A 129 -21.84 -16.14 12.56
C TYR A 129 -20.85 -15.75 13.64
N PHE A 130 -21.11 -14.59 14.25
CA PHE A 130 -20.40 -14.11 15.43
C PHE A 130 -21.36 -14.12 16.61
N ILE A 131 -21.14 -15.05 17.54
CA ILE A 131 -22.01 -15.31 18.69
C ILE A 131 -21.37 -14.71 19.93
N LYS A 132 -21.98 -13.68 20.50
CA LYS A 132 -21.57 -13.11 21.78
C LYS A 132 -22.12 -13.97 22.90
N SER A 133 -21.24 -14.70 23.59
CA SER A 133 -21.58 -15.53 24.72
C SER A 133 -21.77 -14.73 26.02
N ASN A 134 -22.49 -15.31 26.99
CA ASN A 134 -22.72 -14.72 28.31
C ASN A 134 -21.45 -14.59 29.15
N ASP A 135 -20.38 -15.33 28.85
CA ASP A 135 -19.08 -15.28 29.55
C ASP A 135 -18.13 -14.23 28.96
N GLY A 136 -18.65 -13.41 28.03
CA GLY A 136 -17.91 -12.30 27.43
C GLY A 136 -17.09 -12.65 26.19
N ARG A 137 -17.03 -13.93 25.79
CA ARG A 137 -16.40 -14.35 24.54
C ARG A 137 -17.28 -14.08 23.33
N THR A 138 -16.65 -13.90 22.18
CA THR A 138 -17.31 -13.90 20.87
C THR A 138 -16.79 -15.10 20.09
N ILE A 139 -17.69 -16.02 19.75
CA ILE A 139 -17.38 -17.19 18.94
C ILE A 139 -17.67 -16.85 17.48
N ASN A 140 -16.68 -17.04 16.63
CA ASN A 140 -16.78 -16.87 15.18
C ASN A 140 -16.76 -18.25 14.53
N ILE A 141 -17.87 -18.65 13.90
CA ILE A 141 -17.98 -19.91 13.16
C ILE A 141 -18.29 -19.60 11.70
N SER A 142 -17.47 -20.11 10.79
CA SER A 142 -17.61 -19.91 9.35
C SER A 142 -17.53 -21.24 8.58
N GLY A 143 -17.94 -21.22 7.31
CA GLY A 143 -17.99 -22.41 6.46
C GLY A 143 -19.37 -23.10 6.48
N LEU A 144 -20.43 -22.37 6.82
CA LEU A 144 -21.77 -22.90 7.00
C LEU A 144 -22.66 -22.68 5.77
N ARG A 145 -23.50 -23.63 5.46
CA ARG A 145 -24.66 -23.48 4.57
C ARG A 145 -25.94 -23.58 5.39
N THR A 146 -26.89 -22.74 5.09
CA THR A 146 -28.24 -22.81 5.68
C THR A 146 -29.27 -22.18 4.73
N ASP A 147 -30.46 -22.76 4.72
CA ASP A 147 -31.62 -22.21 4.00
C ASP A 147 -32.45 -21.28 4.90
N THR A 148 -32.17 -21.28 6.22
CA THR A 148 -32.79 -20.43 7.22
C THR A 148 -31.73 -19.64 8.00
N PRO A 149 -31.15 -18.58 7.41
CA PRO A 149 -30.09 -17.82 8.05
C PRO A 149 -30.57 -17.09 9.29
N LEU A 150 -29.73 -17.07 10.31
CA LEU A 150 -29.97 -16.32 11.54
C LEU A 150 -29.69 -14.82 11.31
N ALA A 151 -30.47 -13.97 11.99
CA ALA A 151 -30.34 -12.54 11.91
C ALA A 151 -29.46 -11.95 13.03
N THR A 152 -28.86 -10.79 12.76
CA THR A 152 -28.18 -10.00 13.79
C THR A 152 -29.17 -9.59 14.88
N GLY A 153 -28.78 -9.79 16.15
CA GLY A 153 -29.63 -9.57 17.32
C GLY A 153 -30.41 -10.80 17.76
N GLN A 154 -30.45 -11.85 16.95
CA GLN A 154 -31.15 -13.10 17.31
C GLN A 154 -30.39 -13.80 18.45
N LYS A 155 -31.17 -14.30 19.43
CA LYS A 155 -30.65 -15.15 20.51
C LYS A 155 -30.56 -16.58 20.01
N VAL A 156 -29.48 -17.25 20.36
CA VAL A 156 -29.27 -18.68 20.09
C VAL A 156 -29.03 -19.43 21.39
N LYS A 157 -29.52 -20.65 21.45
CA LYS A 157 -29.29 -21.56 22.59
C LYS A 157 -28.17 -22.53 22.28
N LYS A 158 -27.47 -22.97 23.31
CA LYS A 158 -26.52 -24.08 23.24
C LYS A 158 -27.17 -25.31 22.60
N GLY A 159 -26.58 -25.83 21.52
CA GLY A 159 -27.11 -26.96 20.75
C GLY A 159 -28.09 -26.59 19.64
N GLU A 160 -28.48 -25.33 19.49
CA GLU A 160 -29.30 -24.86 18.37
C GLU A 160 -28.55 -24.94 17.04
N VAL A 161 -29.22 -25.46 16.00
CA VAL A 161 -28.60 -25.61 14.67
C VAL A 161 -28.35 -24.26 14.03
N LEU A 162 -27.11 -23.99 13.65
CA LEU A 162 -26.67 -22.77 12.97
C LEU A 162 -26.67 -22.94 11.45
N GLY A 163 -26.51 -24.17 10.97
CA GLY A 163 -26.39 -24.51 9.56
C GLY A 163 -25.71 -25.89 9.42
N GLN A 164 -25.27 -26.16 8.20
CA GLN A 164 -24.63 -27.45 7.86
C GLN A 164 -23.24 -27.21 7.30
N ILE A 165 -22.34 -28.19 7.52
CA ILE A 165 -21.04 -28.21 6.84
C ILE A 165 -21.26 -28.42 5.36
N HIS A 166 -20.69 -27.52 4.56
CA HIS A 166 -20.72 -27.63 3.10
C HIS A 166 -19.43 -27.17 2.45
N TYR A 167 -18.73 -26.24 3.09
CA TYR A 167 -17.59 -25.56 2.53
C TYR A 167 -16.29 -26.33 2.78
N CYS A 168 -15.45 -26.42 1.73
CA CYS A 168 -14.05 -26.79 1.90
C CYS A 168 -13.24 -25.51 2.00
N TYR A 169 -12.50 -25.33 3.07
CA TYR A 169 -11.53 -24.24 3.13
C TYR A 169 -10.51 -24.42 2.00
N LYS A 170 -10.15 -23.34 1.29
CA LYS A 170 -9.40 -23.39 0.02
C LYS A 170 -8.15 -24.30 0.04
N ARG A 171 -7.53 -24.45 1.22
CA ARG A 171 -6.31 -25.25 1.43
C ARG A 171 -6.56 -26.56 2.18
N ILE A 172 -7.81 -26.89 2.46
CA ILE A 172 -8.21 -28.09 3.19
C ILE A 172 -9.10 -28.88 2.25
N PRO A 173 -8.66 -30.08 1.79
CA PRO A 173 -9.34 -30.82 0.73
C PRO A 173 -10.63 -31.50 1.19
N GLN A 174 -11.15 -31.18 2.37
CA GLN A 174 -12.37 -31.76 2.92
C GLN A 174 -13.30 -30.69 3.52
N PRO A 175 -14.62 -30.93 3.50
CA PRO A 175 -15.60 -30.04 4.10
C PRO A 175 -15.30 -29.76 5.56
N SER A 176 -15.29 -28.52 5.95
CA SER A 176 -14.89 -28.09 7.29
C SER A 176 -15.50 -26.77 7.70
N ILE A 177 -15.57 -26.55 9.00
CA ILE A 177 -15.82 -25.24 9.60
C ILE A 177 -14.54 -24.67 10.19
N CYS A 178 -14.50 -23.37 10.27
CA CYS A 178 -13.44 -22.64 10.92
C CYS A 178 -14.02 -21.94 12.15
N LEU A 179 -13.44 -22.20 13.33
CA LEU A 179 -13.86 -21.65 14.60
C LEU A 179 -12.73 -20.80 15.19
N ALA A 180 -13.04 -19.57 15.55
CA ALA A 180 -12.16 -18.68 16.29
C ALA A 180 -12.90 -18.08 17.49
N ILE A 181 -12.19 -17.76 18.55
CA ILE A 181 -12.75 -17.15 19.75
C ILE A 181 -12.01 -15.83 20.02
N ASP A 182 -12.76 -14.83 20.42
CA ASP A 182 -12.28 -13.51 20.79
C ASP A 182 -12.85 -13.12 22.16
N ARG A 183 -12.05 -12.40 22.97
CA ARG A 183 -12.50 -11.82 24.22
C ARG A 183 -12.09 -10.34 24.26
N GLY A 184 -13.09 -9.46 24.11
CA GLY A 184 -12.87 -8.02 24.17
C GLY A 184 -11.93 -7.48 23.07
N GLY A 185 -12.02 -8.03 21.83
CA GLY A 185 -11.18 -7.65 20.70
C GLY A 185 -9.80 -8.29 20.68
N LYS A 186 -9.53 -9.24 21.58
CA LYS A 186 -8.29 -10.02 21.61
C LYS A 186 -8.58 -11.49 21.35
N LEU A 187 -7.74 -12.11 20.55
CA LEU A 187 -7.82 -13.55 20.30
C LEU A 187 -7.73 -14.34 21.60
N ASP A 188 -8.63 -15.29 21.79
CA ASP A 188 -8.67 -16.21 22.92
C ASP A 188 -8.52 -17.66 22.40
N ASP A 189 -8.14 -18.56 23.29
CA ASP A 189 -7.94 -19.96 22.95
C ASP A 189 -9.26 -20.65 22.50
N PRO A 190 -9.32 -21.16 21.27
CA PRO A 190 -10.53 -21.81 20.78
C PRO A 190 -10.70 -23.27 21.28
N MET A 191 -9.77 -23.81 22.06
CA MET A 191 -9.80 -25.21 22.51
C MET A 191 -10.23 -25.38 23.98
N THR A 192 -9.71 -24.57 24.88
CA THR A 192 -9.98 -24.63 26.32
C THR A 192 -11.47 -24.57 26.66
N PRO A 193 -12.34 -23.78 26.00
CA PRO A 193 -13.77 -23.78 26.29
C PRO A 193 -14.48 -25.13 26.07
N PHE A 194 -13.89 -26.00 25.26
CA PHE A 194 -14.37 -27.34 24.99
C PHE A 194 -13.73 -28.43 25.90
N GLY A 195 -12.92 -28.02 26.86
CA GLY A 195 -12.19 -28.93 27.73
C GLY A 195 -11.02 -29.66 27.08
N LEU A 196 -10.53 -29.14 25.96
CA LEU A 196 -9.41 -29.71 25.22
C LEU A 196 -8.08 -29.10 25.68
N LYS A 197 -7.01 -29.90 25.61
CA LYS A 197 -5.67 -29.40 25.85
C LYS A 197 -5.31 -28.39 24.73
N THR A 198 -5.01 -27.20 25.13
CA THR A 198 -4.66 -26.13 24.17
C THR A 198 -3.28 -26.32 23.53
N THR A 199 -3.20 -26.00 22.25
CA THR A 199 -1.97 -25.69 21.52
C THR A 199 -1.86 -24.20 21.23
N PHE A 200 -2.88 -23.43 21.63
CA PHE A 200 -2.92 -21.99 21.39
C PHE A 200 -1.91 -21.28 22.29
N ILE A 201 -1.00 -20.58 21.65
CA ILE A 201 -0.10 -19.64 22.29
C ILE A 201 -0.62 -18.26 21.90
N PRO A 202 -1.17 -17.46 22.86
CA PRO A 202 -1.58 -16.10 22.52
C PRO A 202 -0.43 -15.38 21.86
N PRO A 203 -0.65 -14.61 20.79
CA PRO A 203 0.39 -13.77 20.24
C PRO A 203 0.86 -12.84 21.37
N VAL A 204 1.97 -13.19 21.98
CA VAL A 204 2.62 -12.35 22.96
C VAL A 204 3.15 -11.17 22.13
N LYS A 205 2.62 -9.99 22.36
CA LYS A 205 3.33 -8.77 21.99
C LYS A 205 4.59 -8.74 22.87
N GLN A 206 5.62 -9.47 22.44
CA GLN A 206 6.93 -9.25 23.00
C GLN A 206 7.23 -7.77 22.78
N LYS A 207 7.47 -7.04 23.84
CA LYS A 207 8.02 -5.70 23.68
C LYS A 207 9.35 -5.89 22.97
N PRO A 208 9.55 -5.30 21.80
CA PRO A 208 10.83 -5.40 21.13
C PRO A 208 11.93 -5.03 22.12
N LYS A 209 13.04 -5.72 22.12
CA LYS A 209 14.21 -5.30 22.87
C LYS A 209 14.55 -3.89 22.41
N ALA A 210 14.81 -2.97 23.32
CA ALA A 210 15.20 -1.61 22.92
C ALA A 210 16.55 -1.57 22.19
N VAL A 211 17.41 -2.57 22.45
CA VAL A 211 18.77 -2.70 21.92
C VAL A 211 19.02 -4.15 21.53
N LEU A 212 19.62 -4.36 20.38
CA LEU A 212 20.12 -5.65 19.89
C LEU A 212 21.62 -5.74 20.15
N THR A 213 22.10 -6.93 20.45
CA THR A 213 23.52 -7.24 20.35
C THR A 213 23.95 -7.30 18.89
N ARG A 214 25.24 -7.11 18.61
CA ARG A 214 25.82 -7.27 17.25
C ARG A 214 25.42 -8.58 16.60
N ALA A 215 25.49 -9.69 17.33
CA ALA A 215 25.16 -11.00 16.82
C ALA A 215 23.67 -11.11 16.41
N GLU A 216 22.76 -10.58 17.22
CA GLU A 216 21.32 -10.57 16.91
C GLU A 216 21.00 -9.70 15.69
N ALA A 217 21.60 -8.52 15.61
CA ALA A 217 21.40 -7.61 14.47
C ALA A 217 21.97 -8.19 13.18
N ILE A 218 23.14 -8.83 13.22
CA ILE A 218 23.72 -9.53 12.05
C ILE A 218 22.84 -10.68 11.61
N ALA A 219 22.32 -11.48 12.54
CA ALA A 219 21.43 -12.60 12.21
C ALA A 219 20.18 -12.12 11.48
N ASP A 220 19.52 -11.07 11.99
CA ASP A 220 18.34 -10.48 11.35
C ASP A 220 18.67 -9.88 9.98
N TYR A 221 19.77 -9.13 9.88
CA TYR A 221 20.18 -8.51 8.62
C TYR A 221 20.50 -9.55 7.53
N ARG A 222 21.21 -10.62 7.87
CA ARG A 222 21.50 -11.71 6.95
C ARG A 222 20.25 -12.47 6.53
N GLN A 223 19.33 -12.72 7.46
CA GLN A 223 18.07 -13.35 7.11
C GLN A 223 17.27 -12.51 6.13
N MET A 224 17.14 -11.21 6.39
CA MET A 224 16.49 -10.27 5.48
C MET A 224 17.16 -10.28 4.10
N ALA A 225 18.49 -10.08 4.06
CA ALA A 225 19.23 -10.01 2.82
C ALA A 225 19.16 -11.31 1.99
N SER A 226 19.31 -12.47 2.64
CA SER A 226 19.19 -13.75 1.92
C SER A 226 17.78 -13.97 1.37
N SER A 227 16.74 -13.59 2.13
CA SER A 227 15.37 -13.70 1.67
C SER A 227 15.06 -12.79 0.49
N ILE A 228 15.60 -11.57 0.49
CA ILE A 228 15.46 -10.66 -0.65
C ILE A 228 16.17 -11.24 -1.87
N LYS A 229 17.40 -11.72 -1.72
CA LYS A 229 18.15 -12.37 -2.80
C LYS A 229 17.40 -13.56 -3.42
N GLU A 230 16.70 -14.34 -2.59
CA GLU A 230 15.98 -15.51 -3.05
C GLU A 230 14.63 -15.20 -3.71
N ILE A 231 13.93 -14.15 -3.24
CA ILE A 231 12.52 -13.90 -3.58
C ILE A 231 12.37 -12.76 -4.56
N TYR A 232 13.14 -11.68 -4.37
CA TYR A 232 12.97 -10.46 -5.14
C TYR A 232 13.35 -10.65 -6.60
N PRO A 233 12.42 -10.43 -7.57
CA PRO A 233 12.64 -10.83 -8.97
C PRO A 233 13.55 -9.89 -9.76
N SER A 234 13.74 -8.65 -9.30
CA SER A 234 14.44 -7.59 -10.06
C SER A 234 15.79 -7.19 -9.47
N LEU A 235 16.37 -8.01 -8.61
CA LEU A 235 17.65 -7.68 -7.96
C LEU A 235 18.78 -7.42 -8.98
N GLU A 236 18.83 -8.25 -10.01
CA GLU A 236 19.85 -8.19 -11.05
C GLU A 236 19.72 -6.99 -11.99
N ASP A 237 18.59 -6.25 -11.94
CA ASP A 237 18.42 -5.01 -12.70
C ASP A 237 19.29 -3.87 -12.15
N PHE A 238 19.66 -3.96 -10.88
CA PHE A 238 20.35 -2.88 -10.16
C PHE A 238 21.77 -3.25 -9.78
N MET A 239 22.07 -4.53 -9.57
CA MET A 239 23.38 -5.00 -9.14
C MET A 239 23.58 -6.49 -9.46
N THR A 240 24.80 -6.90 -9.69
CA THR A 240 25.17 -8.32 -9.77
C THR A 240 25.05 -9.00 -8.40
N GLU A 241 24.97 -10.33 -8.38
CA GLU A 241 24.99 -11.08 -7.11
C GLU A 241 26.24 -10.79 -6.26
N GLU A 242 27.40 -10.63 -6.89
CA GLU A 242 28.66 -10.32 -6.20
C GLU A 242 28.64 -8.92 -5.57
N GLU A 243 28.13 -7.93 -6.30
CA GLU A 243 27.93 -6.57 -5.78
C GLU A 243 26.93 -6.55 -4.61
N TYR A 244 25.86 -7.37 -4.71
CA TYR A 244 24.89 -7.52 -3.64
C TYR A 244 25.52 -8.12 -2.37
N ASP A 245 26.22 -9.24 -2.51
CA ASP A 245 26.87 -9.91 -1.38
C ASP A 245 27.93 -9.01 -0.74
N THR A 246 28.72 -8.30 -1.54
CA THR A 246 29.69 -7.30 -1.08
C THR A 246 29.02 -6.19 -0.29
N PHE A 247 27.93 -5.62 -0.81
CA PHE A 247 27.17 -4.58 -0.14
C PHE A 247 26.60 -5.07 1.20
N VAL A 248 26.06 -6.29 1.26
CA VAL A 248 25.54 -6.90 2.50
C VAL A 248 26.62 -6.98 3.57
N GLU A 249 27.81 -7.46 3.21
CA GLU A 249 28.91 -7.58 4.17
C GLU A 249 29.46 -6.20 4.60
N GLU A 250 29.50 -5.20 3.72
CA GLU A 250 29.85 -3.83 4.06
C GLU A 250 28.87 -3.20 5.07
N GLU A 251 27.56 -3.45 4.92
CA GLU A 251 26.56 -2.96 5.87
C GLU A 251 26.63 -3.69 7.22
N ILE A 252 26.86 -5.00 7.19
CA ILE A 252 27.07 -5.82 8.39
C ILE A 252 28.31 -5.32 9.17
N ALA A 253 29.37 -4.95 8.47
CA ALA A 253 30.59 -4.43 9.11
C ALA A 253 30.35 -3.14 9.92
N LYS A 254 29.35 -2.34 9.55
CA LYS A 254 28.98 -1.10 10.25
C LYS A 254 28.19 -1.32 11.54
N ILE A 255 27.70 -2.55 11.81
CA ILE A 255 26.90 -2.85 13.01
C ILE A 255 27.80 -2.81 14.25
N PRO A 256 27.53 -1.94 15.24
CA PRO A 256 28.30 -1.86 16.49
C PRO A 256 27.98 -3.04 17.41
N GLU A 257 28.73 -3.17 18.53
CA GLU A 257 28.52 -4.24 19.53
C GLU A 257 27.08 -4.24 20.11
N ASN A 258 26.47 -3.07 20.23
CA ASN A 258 25.09 -2.88 20.59
C ASN A 258 24.48 -1.82 19.69
N ILE A 259 23.29 -2.09 19.15
CA ILE A 259 22.57 -1.20 18.26
C ILE A 259 21.12 -1.05 18.73
N THR A 260 20.63 0.18 18.82
CA THR A 260 19.22 0.40 19.12
C THR A 260 18.34 -0.06 17.95
N LEU A 261 17.09 -0.44 18.22
CA LEU A 261 16.16 -0.79 17.14
C LEU A 261 15.99 0.34 16.13
N LYS A 262 16.04 1.59 16.58
CA LYS A 262 15.93 2.75 15.69
C LYS A 262 17.14 2.87 14.75
N GLU A 263 18.35 2.70 15.26
CA GLU A 263 19.57 2.68 14.42
C GLU A 263 19.59 1.49 13.47
N PHE A 264 19.13 0.33 13.93
CA PHE A 264 19.01 -0.87 13.09
C PHE A 264 17.98 -0.67 11.98
N ALA A 265 16.84 -0.03 12.26
CA ALA A 265 15.86 0.32 11.24
C ALA A 265 16.45 1.26 10.17
N TYR A 266 17.28 2.23 10.56
CA TYR A 266 17.97 3.10 9.59
C TYR A 266 18.96 2.33 8.71
N LEU A 267 19.63 1.32 9.26
CA LEU A 267 20.50 0.45 8.50
C LEU A 267 19.70 -0.33 7.43
N ILE A 268 18.54 -0.87 7.81
CA ILE A 268 17.62 -1.54 6.88
C ILE A 268 17.08 -0.57 5.83
N MET A 269 16.75 0.65 6.20
CA MET A 269 16.31 1.68 5.23
C MET A 269 17.40 1.98 4.19
N ASN A 270 18.67 2.03 4.61
CA ASN A 270 19.78 2.23 3.68
C ASN A 270 19.92 1.07 2.69
N PHE A 271 19.68 -0.16 3.15
CA PHE A 271 19.60 -1.33 2.27
C PHE A 271 18.49 -1.18 1.22
N ASN A 272 17.27 -0.82 1.64
CA ASN A 272 16.14 -0.69 0.74
C ASN A 272 16.37 0.37 -0.36
N ARG A 273 17.08 1.45 -0.03
CA ARG A 273 17.49 2.47 -1.02
C ARG A 273 18.40 1.92 -2.13
N LYS A 274 19.19 0.89 -1.85
CA LYS A 274 20.05 0.25 -2.85
C LYS A 274 19.29 -0.67 -3.80
N VAL A 275 18.16 -1.21 -3.34
CA VAL A 275 17.29 -2.08 -4.15
C VAL A 275 16.34 -1.27 -5.05
N HIS A 276 16.15 0.03 -4.78
CA HIS A 276 15.34 0.95 -5.60
C HIS A 276 13.90 0.46 -5.87
N ASP A 277 13.22 -0.07 -4.85
CA ASP A 277 11.84 -0.57 -5.00
C ASP A 277 10.86 0.10 -4.05
N SER A 278 9.87 0.81 -4.61
CA SER A 278 8.85 1.52 -3.83
C SER A 278 7.77 0.58 -3.27
N HIS A 279 7.68 -0.65 -3.77
CA HIS A 279 6.76 -1.67 -3.28
C HIS A 279 7.38 -2.60 -2.22
N MET A 280 8.68 -2.52 -1.98
CA MET A 280 9.32 -3.18 -0.84
C MET A 280 9.22 -2.28 0.38
N TRP A 281 8.56 -2.74 1.45
CA TRP A 281 8.45 -1.94 2.68
C TRP A 281 8.71 -2.77 3.92
N PHE A 282 8.99 -2.05 5.02
CA PHE A 282 9.27 -2.66 6.32
C PHE A 282 8.31 -2.14 7.36
N ASP A 283 7.79 -3.04 8.19
CA ASP A 283 7.09 -2.70 9.42
C ASP A 283 8.05 -2.88 10.59
N TYR A 284 8.43 -1.78 11.17
CA TYR A 284 9.37 -1.77 12.29
C TYR A 284 8.69 -1.94 13.65
N GLY A 285 7.37 -1.84 13.73
CA GLY A 285 6.62 -1.93 15.00
C GLY A 285 7.01 -0.90 16.06
N ILE A 286 7.88 0.05 15.71
CA ILE A 286 8.34 1.15 16.55
C ILE A 286 8.19 2.48 15.81
N PRO A 287 7.89 3.58 16.49
CA PRO A 287 7.91 4.89 15.85
C PRO A 287 9.34 5.28 15.51
N LEU A 288 9.64 5.38 14.21
CA LEU A 288 10.98 5.74 13.75
C LEU A 288 11.25 7.24 13.81
N ASP A 289 10.25 8.04 13.51
CA ASP A 289 10.37 9.46 13.25
C ASP A 289 9.38 10.34 14.01
N ASN A 290 8.53 9.76 14.85
CA ASN A 290 7.64 10.50 15.70
C ASN A 290 8.32 10.83 17.02
N ASP A 291 9.28 11.76 17.01
CA ASP A 291 9.64 12.48 18.22
C ASP A 291 8.51 13.44 18.61
N GLY A 292 7.39 13.38 17.85
CA GLY A 292 6.23 14.20 18.10
C GLY A 292 6.54 15.71 18.11
N THR A 293 7.60 16.13 17.43
CA THR A 293 8.09 17.51 17.53
C THR A 293 7.75 18.30 16.27
N ILE A 294 7.13 19.44 16.43
CA ILE A 294 6.76 20.39 15.38
C ILE A 294 7.22 21.79 15.75
N SER A 295 7.58 22.58 14.77
CA SER A 295 7.84 24.03 14.95
C SER A 295 6.58 24.83 14.64
N PRO A 296 6.36 26.01 15.28
CA PRO A 296 5.26 26.91 14.94
C PRO A 296 5.37 27.54 13.55
N VAL A 297 6.47 27.30 12.85
CA VAL A 297 6.69 27.63 11.45
C VAL A 297 7.00 26.34 10.70
N MET A 298 6.23 26.02 9.66
CA MET A 298 6.43 24.89 8.80
C MET A 298 6.84 25.36 7.42
N PHE A 299 7.79 24.68 6.83
CA PHE A 299 8.42 25.07 5.59
C PHE A 299 8.57 23.90 4.63
N ALA A 300 8.79 24.18 3.36
CA ALA A 300 9.11 23.18 2.35
C ALA A 300 10.27 23.66 1.47
N ARG A 301 11.03 22.68 0.94
CA ARG A 301 11.97 22.93 -0.15
C ARG A 301 11.21 22.89 -1.46
N VAL A 302 11.40 23.93 -2.27
CA VAL A 302 10.88 24.02 -3.63
C VAL A 302 12.02 24.46 -4.51
N LYS A 303 12.45 23.59 -5.41
CA LYS A 303 13.69 23.74 -6.18
C LYS A 303 14.88 23.85 -5.21
N ASP A 304 15.62 24.92 -5.25
CA ASP A 304 16.78 25.21 -4.42
C ASP A 304 16.48 26.05 -3.16
N LYS A 305 15.22 26.38 -2.91
CA LYS A 305 14.81 27.31 -1.85
C LYS A 305 13.91 26.67 -0.81
N VAL A 306 14.26 26.86 0.46
CA VAL A 306 13.41 26.47 1.58
C VAL A 306 12.62 27.70 2.04
N ARG A 307 11.27 27.63 1.98
CA ARG A 307 10.39 28.73 2.36
C ARG A 307 9.34 28.31 3.36
N ILE A 308 8.99 29.22 4.25
CA ILE A 308 7.91 29.04 5.21
C ILE A 308 6.57 28.99 4.45
N ILE A 309 5.84 27.90 4.62
CA ILE A 309 4.54 27.65 3.98
C ILE A 309 3.40 28.10 4.90
N VAL A 310 3.44 27.67 6.14
CA VAL A 310 2.39 27.91 7.12
C VAL A 310 2.98 28.18 8.49
N THR A 311 2.29 29.01 9.27
CA THR A 311 2.70 29.39 10.61
C THR A 311 1.50 29.40 11.53
N THR A 312 1.75 29.42 12.84
CA THR A 312 0.79 29.89 13.81
C THR A 312 0.63 31.42 13.72
N ASP A 313 -0.43 31.98 14.27
CA ASP A 313 -0.72 33.42 14.15
C ASP A 313 0.43 34.32 14.65
N GLU A 314 1.13 33.91 15.71
CA GLU A 314 2.27 34.64 16.28
C GLU A 314 3.40 34.84 15.27
N TYR A 315 3.61 33.88 14.35
CA TYR A 315 4.70 33.87 13.38
C TYR A 315 4.28 34.25 11.97
N LYS A 316 3.06 34.73 11.78
CA LYS A 316 2.44 34.98 10.46
C LYS A 316 3.28 35.93 9.58
N VAL A 317 4.00 36.87 10.14
CA VAL A 317 4.86 37.82 9.42
C VAL A 317 6.03 37.14 8.71
N TYR A 318 6.37 35.91 9.07
CA TYR A 318 7.45 35.15 8.46
C TYR A 318 6.99 34.25 7.31
N THR A 319 5.69 34.15 7.03
CA THR A 319 5.17 33.33 5.93
C THR A 319 5.76 33.76 4.59
N GLY A 320 6.24 32.81 3.79
CA GLY A 320 6.88 33.03 2.50
C GLY A 320 8.36 33.39 2.56
N ARG A 321 8.91 33.68 3.72
CA ARG A 321 10.35 34.00 3.88
C ARG A 321 11.22 32.78 3.59
N GLU A 322 12.38 33.03 2.97
CA GLU A 322 13.37 32.04 2.59
C GLU A 322 14.33 31.76 3.76
N ILE A 323 14.46 30.49 4.14
CA ILE A 323 15.37 30.00 5.16
C ILE A 323 16.64 29.50 4.50
N THR A 324 17.80 29.96 4.93
CA THR A 324 19.12 29.52 4.43
C THR A 324 19.83 28.57 5.40
N HIS A 325 19.63 28.74 6.71
CA HIS A 325 20.24 27.86 7.71
C HIS A 325 19.24 27.49 8.82
N ILE A 326 19.40 26.29 9.34
CA ILE A 326 18.70 25.80 10.53
C ILE A 326 19.77 25.37 11.55
N ASN A 327 19.76 25.98 12.73
CA ASN A 327 20.77 25.78 13.79
C ASN A 327 22.22 25.95 13.27
N GLY A 328 22.42 26.93 12.40
CA GLY A 328 23.72 27.24 11.80
C GLY A 328 24.17 26.33 10.65
N LYS A 329 23.40 25.29 10.32
CA LYS A 329 23.68 24.40 9.19
C LYS A 329 22.89 24.82 7.96
N HIS A 330 23.56 24.88 6.81
CA HIS A 330 22.93 25.27 5.54
C HIS A 330 21.84 24.27 5.13
N VAL A 331 20.70 24.74 4.63
CA VAL A 331 19.54 23.91 4.28
C VAL A 331 19.84 22.87 3.21
N ASP A 332 20.76 23.14 2.27
CA ASP A 332 21.15 22.14 1.26
C ASP A 332 21.94 20.98 1.88
N THR A 333 22.80 21.28 2.86
CA THR A 333 23.51 20.22 3.61
C THR A 333 22.51 19.35 4.36
N LEU A 334 21.52 19.97 5.03
CA LEU A 334 20.46 19.24 5.71
C LEU A 334 19.62 18.43 4.73
N TYR A 335 19.27 18.99 3.58
CA TYR A 335 18.52 18.29 2.54
C TYR A 335 19.27 17.04 2.07
N MET A 336 20.56 17.16 1.74
CA MET A 336 21.37 16.00 1.34
C MET A 336 21.48 14.94 2.44
N GLU A 337 21.59 15.36 3.69
CA GLU A 337 21.56 14.41 4.83
C GLU A 337 20.20 13.73 4.97
N ILE A 338 19.09 14.46 4.78
CA ILE A 338 17.74 13.90 4.81
C ILE A 338 17.57 12.90 3.68
N VAL A 339 17.89 13.28 2.45
CA VAL A 339 17.85 12.38 1.28
C VAL A 339 18.69 11.14 1.52
N SER A 340 19.86 11.28 2.17
CA SER A 340 20.73 10.14 2.48
C SER A 340 20.20 9.20 3.59
N ARG A 341 19.25 9.65 4.42
CA ARG A 341 18.75 8.91 5.59
C ARG A 341 17.28 8.51 5.48
N THR A 342 16.53 9.10 4.57
CA THR A 342 15.09 8.77 4.42
C THR A 342 14.91 7.49 3.65
N SER A 343 13.95 6.69 4.08
CA SER A 343 13.48 5.49 3.37
C SER A 343 12.63 5.84 2.15
N MET A 344 12.78 7.01 1.61
CA MET A 344 12.08 7.41 0.40
C MET A 344 12.67 6.65 -0.77
N ILE A 345 12.01 5.54 -1.06
CA ILE A 345 12.40 4.60 -2.06
C ILE A 345 11.54 4.88 -3.26
N TYR A 346 12.21 5.10 -4.36
CA TYR A 346 11.55 5.31 -5.63
C TYR A 346 12.09 4.31 -6.64
N ASP A 347 11.20 3.67 -7.37
CA ASP A 347 11.58 2.97 -8.59
C ASP A 347 12.21 3.97 -9.58
N VAL A 348 11.84 5.24 -9.42
CA VAL A 348 12.25 6.37 -10.24
C VAL A 348 13.13 7.31 -9.42
N GLN A 349 14.42 7.34 -9.73
CA GLN A 349 15.39 8.24 -9.08
C GLN A 349 15.42 9.61 -9.76
N VAL A 350 14.32 10.33 -9.69
CA VAL A 350 14.19 11.67 -10.27
C VAL A 350 14.10 12.70 -9.17
N GLU A 351 14.97 13.70 -9.25
CA GLU A 351 15.05 14.77 -8.24
C GLU A 351 13.69 15.43 -7.99
N SER A 352 12.89 15.66 -9.04
CA SER A 352 11.57 16.29 -8.92
C SER A 352 10.57 15.47 -8.11
N VAL A 353 10.67 14.13 -8.15
CA VAL A 353 9.83 13.23 -7.35
C VAL A 353 10.27 13.26 -5.89
N VAL A 354 11.57 13.19 -5.63
CA VAL A 354 12.14 13.30 -4.29
C VAL A 354 11.82 14.65 -3.66
N GLU A 355 11.98 15.73 -4.43
CA GLU A 355 11.68 17.10 -3.99
C GLU A 355 10.21 17.23 -3.58
N GLN A 356 9.27 16.76 -4.40
CA GLN A 356 7.85 16.85 -4.08
C GLN A 356 7.50 16.07 -2.81
N GLU A 357 8.07 14.90 -2.61
CA GLU A 357 7.79 14.11 -1.41
C GLU A 357 8.39 14.75 -0.15
N LEU A 358 9.61 15.28 -0.24
CA LEU A 358 10.24 16.02 0.86
C LEU A 358 9.59 17.37 1.14
N ALA A 359 8.82 17.90 0.21
CA ALA A 359 8.00 19.10 0.42
C ALA A 359 6.71 18.82 1.23
N SER A 360 6.51 17.61 1.74
CA SER A 360 5.37 17.27 2.59
C SER A 360 5.44 17.96 3.95
N PRO A 361 4.28 18.39 4.53
CA PRO A 361 4.24 18.88 5.91
C PRO A 361 4.79 17.88 6.93
N PHE A 362 4.64 16.59 6.66
CA PHE A 362 5.11 15.53 7.56
C PHE A 362 6.62 15.36 7.60
N THR A 363 7.37 15.95 6.68
CA THR A 363 8.83 15.83 6.62
C THR A 363 9.57 16.96 7.33
N ASN A 364 8.85 17.98 7.80
CA ASN A 364 9.46 19.16 8.46
C ASN A 364 10.35 18.81 9.63
N HIS A 365 9.97 17.83 10.45
CA HIS A 365 10.74 17.37 11.60
C HIS A 365 12.12 16.83 11.21
N LEU A 366 12.29 16.32 9.99
CA LEU A 366 13.55 15.75 9.51
C LEU A 366 14.69 16.80 9.50
N TYR A 367 14.35 18.07 9.26
CA TYR A 367 15.33 19.17 9.28
C TYR A 367 15.85 19.50 10.67
N TYR A 368 15.12 19.12 11.72
CA TYR A 368 15.53 19.28 13.11
C TYR A 368 16.19 18.03 13.67
N LYS A 369 15.98 16.89 13.02
CA LYS A 369 16.48 15.58 13.45
C LYS A 369 18.00 15.50 13.30
N GLY A 370 18.64 14.98 14.34
CA GLY A 370 20.11 14.86 14.38
C GLY A 370 20.81 16.01 15.09
N ASP A 371 20.12 17.12 15.35
CA ASP A 371 20.62 18.15 16.26
C ASP A 371 20.17 17.84 17.70
N LYS A 372 20.99 17.06 18.40
CA LYS A 372 20.69 16.63 19.79
C LYS A 372 20.56 17.79 20.76
N ASP A 373 21.27 18.90 20.51
CA ASP A 373 21.25 20.07 21.37
C ASP A 373 19.96 20.88 21.18
N ALA A 374 19.49 21.04 19.93
CA ALA A 374 18.21 21.66 19.62
C ALA A 374 17.04 20.87 20.23
N PHE A 375 17.05 19.54 20.10
CA PHE A 375 16.05 18.68 20.72
C PHE A 375 16.04 18.77 22.25
N LYS A 376 17.21 18.75 22.86
CA LYS A 376 17.35 18.90 24.33
C LYS A 376 16.88 20.28 24.80
N ALA A 377 17.21 21.35 24.07
CA ALA A 377 16.80 22.71 24.34
C ALA A 377 15.33 22.99 23.96
N LYS A 378 14.68 22.10 23.20
CA LYS A 378 13.34 22.29 22.60
C LYS A 378 13.20 23.60 21.83
N LYS A 379 14.24 24.00 21.14
CA LYS A 379 14.32 25.24 20.34
C LYS A 379 15.13 25.01 19.07
N ALA A 380 14.79 25.72 18.01
CA ALA A 380 15.56 25.79 16.78
C ALA A 380 15.76 27.24 16.34
N THR A 381 16.90 27.53 15.72
CA THR A 381 17.21 28.86 15.17
C THR A 381 17.21 28.78 13.66
N LEU A 382 16.32 29.55 13.03
CA LEU A 382 16.22 29.73 11.59
C LEU A 382 16.99 30.99 11.20
N THR A 383 17.79 30.93 10.13
CA THR A 383 18.44 32.11 9.54
C THR A 383 17.84 32.33 8.18
N PHE A 384 17.37 33.54 7.92
CA PHE A 384 16.77 33.96 6.66
C PHE A 384 17.81 34.44 5.65
N SER A 385 17.39 34.62 4.38
CA SER A 385 18.25 35.08 3.29
C SER A 385 18.81 36.49 3.47
N ASP A 386 18.15 37.32 4.28
CA ASP A 386 18.62 38.67 4.66
C ASP A 386 19.51 38.67 5.92
N GLY A 387 19.81 37.52 6.50
CA GLY A 387 20.65 37.34 7.69
C GLY A 387 19.92 37.47 9.02
N GLU A 388 18.63 37.85 9.04
CA GLU A 388 17.83 37.84 10.26
C GLU A 388 17.74 36.42 10.84
N LYS A 389 17.71 36.33 12.16
CA LYS A 389 17.60 35.06 12.90
C LYS A 389 16.32 35.02 13.73
N LEU A 390 15.60 33.92 13.61
CA LEU A 390 14.40 33.64 14.38
C LEU A 390 14.61 32.35 15.17
N THR A 391 14.49 32.44 16.50
CA THR A 391 14.48 31.26 17.36
C THR A 391 13.04 30.86 17.65
N VAL A 392 12.67 29.62 17.31
CA VAL A 392 11.33 29.07 17.47
C VAL A 392 11.34 27.90 18.48
N PRO A 393 10.27 27.73 19.25
CA PRO A 393 10.12 26.54 20.08
C PRO A 393 9.89 25.29 19.21
N LEU A 394 10.34 24.12 19.71
CA LEU A 394 9.95 22.83 19.21
C LEU A 394 8.84 22.28 20.12
N MET A 395 7.66 22.11 19.55
CA MET A 395 6.44 21.73 20.24
C MET A 395 6.12 20.26 20.01
N GLU A 396 5.32 19.67 20.88
CA GLU A 396 4.81 18.32 20.67
C GLU A 396 3.81 18.30 19.49
N PHE A 397 3.95 17.33 18.58
CA PHE A 397 3.02 17.13 17.48
C PHE A 397 1.74 16.44 18.00
N ASN A 398 0.71 17.22 18.24
CA ASN A 398 -0.61 16.73 18.64
C ASN A 398 -1.72 17.62 18.06
N GLN A 399 -2.97 17.21 18.26
CA GLN A 399 -4.12 17.90 17.68
C GLN A 399 -4.22 19.37 18.16
N ASN A 400 -3.82 19.66 19.40
CA ASN A 400 -3.87 21.02 19.93
C ASN A 400 -2.83 21.93 19.28
N THR A 401 -1.62 21.42 18.99
CA THR A 401 -0.60 22.19 18.29
C THR A 401 -0.92 22.37 16.82
N ILE A 402 -1.45 21.35 16.14
CA ILE A 402 -1.87 21.47 14.73
C ILE A 402 -3.01 22.48 14.57
N SER A 403 -3.95 22.55 15.50
CA SER A 403 -5.08 23.47 15.44
C SER A 403 -4.69 24.97 15.55
N GLN A 404 -3.44 25.26 15.91
CA GLN A 404 -2.91 26.63 16.01
C GLN A 404 -2.43 27.19 14.66
N PHE A 405 -2.26 26.34 13.64
CA PHE A 405 -1.84 26.78 12.31
C PHE A 405 -3.02 27.31 11.49
N ASP A 406 -2.70 28.17 10.51
CA ASP A 406 -3.68 28.60 9.53
C ASP A 406 -4.24 27.39 8.78
N ARG A 407 -5.50 27.10 9.09
CA ARG A 407 -6.19 25.90 8.60
C ARG A 407 -6.27 25.87 7.08
N LYS A 408 -6.57 27.00 6.45
CA LYS A 408 -6.76 27.07 5.00
C LYS A 408 -5.45 26.81 4.26
N THR A 409 -4.36 27.38 4.72
CA THR A 409 -3.02 27.17 4.13
C THR A 409 -2.57 25.74 4.34
N MET A 410 -2.82 25.15 5.52
CA MET A 410 -2.54 23.73 5.76
C MET A 410 -3.34 22.82 4.81
N GLU A 411 -4.62 23.07 4.67
CA GLU A 411 -5.50 22.31 3.75
C GLU A 411 -5.00 22.45 2.30
N ASN A 412 -4.65 23.65 1.85
CA ASN A 412 -4.11 23.88 0.54
C ASN A 412 -2.80 23.10 0.29
N TRP A 413 -1.90 23.14 1.27
CA TRP A 413 -0.64 22.40 1.19
C TRP A 413 -0.85 20.89 1.11
N PHE A 414 -1.74 20.33 1.96
CA PHE A 414 -2.13 18.92 1.88
C PHE A 414 -2.76 18.55 0.52
N ILE A 415 -3.67 19.39 0.02
CA ILE A 415 -4.31 19.17 -1.27
C ILE A 415 -3.26 19.16 -2.39
N SER A 416 -2.30 20.08 -2.39
CA SER A 416 -1.26 20.15 -3.41
C SER A 416 -0.40 18.89 -3.48
N GLN A 417 -0.23 18.20 -2.36
CA GLN A 417 0.60 16.99 -2.26
C GLN A 417 -0.20 15.71 -2.50
N TYR A 418 -1.31 15.53 -1.78
CA TYR A 418 -1.98 14.24 -1.65
C TYR A 418 -3.39 14.22 -2.19
N MET A 419 -3.96 15.36 -2.55
CA MET A 419 -5.36 15.51 -2.98
C MET A 419 -6.39 14.89 -2.00
N VAL A 420 -6.08 14.87 -0.70
CA VAL A 420 -6.70 14.03 0.36
C VAL A 420 -8.12 14.45 0.77
N TYR A 421 -8.58 15.65 0.40
CA TYR A 421 -9.90 16.14 0.86
C TYR A 421 -11.09 15.74 -0.03
N ARG A 422 -10.90 14.73 -0.87
CA ARG A 422 -11.94 14.23 -1.77
C ARG A 422 -12.83 13.23 -1.05
N LYS A 423 -14.13 13.31 -1.30
CA LYS A 423 -15.08 12.34 -0.75
C LYS A 423 -15.14 11.09 -1.64
N GLY A 424 -14.83 9.92 -1.04
CA GLY A 424 -14.88 8.64 -1.74
C GLY A 424 -13.65 8.33 -2.57
N ASN A 425 -13.72 7.26 -3.34
CA ASN A 425 -12.63 6.78 -4.17
C ASN A 425 -12.55 7.51 -5.51
N TRP A 426 -13.64 8.06 -5.96
CA TRP A 426 -13.75 8.87 -7.16
C TRP A 426 -14.86 9.91 -7.07
N GLU A 427 -14.76 10.96 -7.87
CA GLU A 427 -15.76 12.02 -7.97
C GLU A 427 -15.81 12.61 -9.38
N THR A 428 -16.93 13.21 -9.74
CA THR A 428 -17.09 13.89 -11.02
C THR A 428 -17.39 15.38 -10.82
N MET A 429 -16.91 16.18 -11.75
CA MET A 429 -17.19 17.60 -11.81
C MET A 429 -17.54 18.01 -13.24
N LYS A 430 -18.52 18.91 -13.38
CA LYS A 430 -18.74 19.61 -14.63
C LYS A 430 -17.87 20.86 -14.64
N SER A 431 -16.91 20.94 -15.56
CA SER A 431 -16.06 22.12 -15.70
C SER A 431 -16.72 23.21 -16.54
N ASN A 432 -17.42 22.81 -17.63
CA ASN A 432 -18.26 23.65 -18.47
C ASN A 432 -19.21 22.78 -19.30
N ASP A 433 -19.93 23.34 -20.27
CA ASP A 433 -20.93 22.59 -21.06
C ASP A 433 -20.33 21.56 -22.02
N SER A 434 -19.02 21.58 -22.25
CA SER A 434 -18.34 20.65 -23.16
C SER A 434 -17.18 19.89 -22.49
N THR A 435 -16.90 20.13 -21.21
CA THR A 435 -15.77 19.53 -20.48
C THR A 435 -16.24 18.98 -19.15
N ALA A 436 -15.97 17.72 -18.90
CA ALA A 436 -16.14 17.05 -17.62
C ALA A 436 -14.80 16.66 -17.01
N CYS A 437 -14.78 16.48 -15.69
CA CYS A 437 -13.62 15.96 -14.98
C CYS A 437 -14.04 14.75 -14.15
N MET A 438 -13.26 13.67 -14.25
CA MET A 438 -13.33 12.49 -13.38
C MET A 438 -12.06 12.43 -12.56
N ARG A 439 -12.16 12.58 -11.26
CA ARG A 439 -11.05 12.48 -10.32
C ARG A 439 -11.06 11.11 -9.65
N LEU A 440 -9.93 10.41 -9.69
CA LEU A 440 -9.72 9.10 -9.09
C LEU A 440 -8.72 9.22 -7.94
N ASN A 441 -9.16 8.93 -6.72
CA ASN A 441 -8.28 8.99 -5.54
C ASN A 441 -7.42 7.73 -5.38
N ASN A 442 -7.93 6.59 -5.87
CA ASN A 442 -7.23 5.31 -5.96
C ASN A 442 -7.93 4.41 -6.97
N PHE A 443 -7.34 3.26 -7.27
CA PHE A 443 -7.94 2.21 -8.09
C PHE A 443 -8.48 1.03 -7.26
N GLU A 444 -8.56 1.15 -5.92
CA GLU A 444 -9.24 0.19 -5.04
C GLU A 444 -10.76 0.44 -5.04
N LEU A 445 -11.38 0.24 -6.21
CA LEU A 445 -12.79 0.50 -6.43
C LEU A 445 -13.61 -0.77 -6.32
N MET A 446 -14.78 -0.64 -5.70
CA MET A 446 -15.81 -1.68 -5.78
C MET A 446 -16.33 -1.77 -7.23
N GLU A 447 -16.80 -2.94 -7.63
CA GLU A 447 -17.32 -3.15 -8.99
C GLU A 447 -18.51 -2.21 -9.30
N THR A 448 -19.35 -1.89 -8.32
CA THR A 448 -20.42 -0.90 -8.46
C THR A 448 -19.92 0.53 -8.71
N GLU A 449 -18.75 0.87 -8.19
CA GLU A 449 -18.10 2.15 -8.46
C GLU A 449 -17.55 2.17 -9.89
N VAL A 450 -16.96 1.05 -10.33
CA VAL A 450 -16.49 0.88 -11.72
C VAL A 450 -17.65 0.97 -12.70
N ASP A 451 -18.76 0.23 -12.45
CA ASP A 451 -19.98 0.30 -13.28
C ASP A 451 -20.49 1.74 -13.38
N SER A 452 -20.49 2.49 -12.26
CA SER A 452 -20.90 3.90 -12.24
C SER A 452 -19.98 4.80 -13.06
N MET A 453 -18.67 4.54 -13.08
CA MET A 453 -17.73 5.26 -13.96
C MET A 453 -18.00 4.96 -15.44
N LEU A 454 -18.24 3.70 -15.79
CA LEU A 454 -18.57 3.31 -17.18
C LEU A 454 -19.88 3.97 -17.65
N VAL A 455 -20.91 3.99 -16.81
CA VAL A 455 -22.15 4.71 -17.08
C VAL A 455 -21.90 6.21 -17.24
N PHE A 456 -21.02 6.80 -16.44
CA PHE A 456 -20.65 8.20 -16.57
C PHE A 456 -19.99 8.50 -17.93
N LEU A 457 -19.08 7.67 -18.39
CA LEU A 457 -18.42 7.81 -19.71
C LEU A 457 -19.44 7.73 -20.86
N ASP A 458 -20.32 6.74 -20.84
CA ASP A 458 -21.41 6.59 -21.82
C ASP A 458 -22.36 7.80 -21.81
N LEU A 459 -22.64 8.35 -20.62
CA LEU A 459 -23.46 9.55 -20.49
C LEU A 459 -22.79 10.80 -21.08
N LEU A 460 -21.45 10.94 -20.91
CA LEU A 460 -20.70 12.04 -21.53
C LEU A 460 -20.75 11.98 -23.05
N GLU A 461 -20.56 10.78 -23.64
CA GLU A 461 -20.69 10.56 -25.08
C GLU A 461 -22.09 10.94 -25.58
N LYS A 462 -23.15 10.41 -24.96
CA LYS A 462 -24.54 10.70 -25.31
C LYS A 462 -24.91 12.16 -25.20
N LYS A 463 -24.30 12.91 -24.27
CA LYS A 463 -24.51 14.34 -24.09
C LYS A 463 -23.60 15.22 -24.96
N GLY A 464 -22.71 14.62 -25.74
CA GLY A 464 -21.81 15.33 -26.64
C GLY A 464 -20.70 16.13 -25.96
N TYR A 465 -20.25 15.70 -24.77
CA TYR A 465 -19.08 16.30 -24.12
C TYR A 465 -17.84 16.04 -24.98
N LYS A 466 -17.10 17.11 -25.27
CA LYS A 466 -15.94 17.04 -26.17
C LYS A 466 -14.64 16.70 -25.45
N ASN A 467 -14.54 17.02 -24.16
CA ASN A 467 -13.33 16.88 -23.37
C ASN A 467 -13.61 16.21 -22.02
N LEU A 468 -12.76 15.27 -21.66
CA LEU A 468 -12.73 14.61 -20.38
C LEU A 468 -11.36 14.81 -19.74
N ILE A 469 -11.33 15.34 -18.53
CA ILE A 469 -10.14 15.38 -17.68
C ILE A 469 -10.21 14.17 -16.73
N ILE A 470 -9.17 13.33 -16.74
CA ILE A 470 -8.99 12.24 -15.77
C ILE A 470 -7.87 12.65 -14.82
N ASP A 471 -8.22 12.96 -13.58
CA ASP A 471 -7.29 13.49 -12.58
C ASP A 471 -6.81 12.37 -11.66
N LEU A 472 -5.54 11.98 -11.83
CA LEU A 472 -4.84 10.95 -11.06
C LEU A 472 -3.81 11.54 -10.09
N ARG A 473 -3.79 12.86 -9.90
CA ARG A 473 -2.85 13.49 -8.96
C ARG A 473 -3.10 12.97 -7.55
N GLY A 474 -2.06 12.49 -6.88
CA GLY A 474 -2.14 11.90 -5.55
C GLY A 474 -2.75 10.49 -5.49
N ASN A 475 -3.02 9.85 -6.61
CA ASN A 475 -3.56 8.49 -6.67
C ASN A 475 -2.42 7.46 -6.54
N PRO A 476 -2.34 6.68 -5.44
CA PRO A 476 -1.25 5.74 -5.20
C PRO A 476 -1.35 4.44 -6.02
N GLY A 477 -2.38 4.29 -6.83
CA GLY A 477 -2.65 3.06 -7.58
C GLY A 477 -3.77 2.22 -6.98
N GLY A 478 -3.69 0.91 -7.12
CA GLY A 478 -4.66 -0.07 -6.66
C GLY A 478 -4.83 -1.23 -7.64
N ASN A 479 -6.04 -1.70 -7.82
CA ASN A 479 -6.36 -2.87 -8.61
C ASN A 479 -6.17 -2.63 -10.13
N PRO A 480 -5.27 -3.37 -10.81
CA PRO A 480 -5.03 -3.23 -12.25
C PRO A 480 -6.24 -3.60 -13.12
N ASP A 481 -7.14 -4.48 -12.65
CA ASP A 481 -8.35 -4.83 -13.41
C ASP A 481 -9.25 -3.60 -13.62
N VAL A 482 -9.25 -2.66 -12.68
CA VAL A 482 -9.99 -1.40 -12.80
C VAL A 482 -9.35 -0.50 -13.87
N VAL A 483 -8.01 -0.47 -13.93
CA VAL A 483 -7.28 0.25 -14.98
C VAL A 483 -7.71 -0.25 -16.34
N TYR A 484 -7.66 -1.57 -16.58
CA TYR A 484 -8.00 -2.14 -17.88
C TYR A 484 -9.46 -1.93 -18.27
N LYS A 485 -10.40 -2.02 -17.31
CA LYS A 485 -11.82 -1.71 -17.60
C LYS A 485 -12.02 -0.26 -18.02
N LEU A 486 -11.30 0.67 -17.39
CA LEU A 486 -11.37 2.08 -17.74
C LEU A 486 -10.70 2.36 -19.07
N VAL A 487 -9.55 1.72 -19.35
CA VAL A 487 -8.87 1.80 -20.63
C VAL A 487 -9.76 1.25 -21.76
N ASP A 488 -10.32 0.04 -21.60
CA ASP A 488 -11.22 -0.58 -22.59
C ASP A 488 -12.42 0.32 -22.91
N ALA A 489 -12.90 1.11 -21.94
CA ALA A 489 -13.98 2.06 -22.14
C ALA A 489 -13.59 3.34 -22.90
N LEU A 490 -12.29 3.58 -23.06
CA LEU A 490 -11.74 4.76 -23.72
C LEU A 490 -11.04 4.47 -25.05
N MET A 491 -10.79 3.18 -25.38
CA MET A 491 -10.06 2.75 -26.58
C MET A 491 -11.01 2.13 -27.59
N ASP A 492 -10.77 2.37 -28.88
CA ASP A 492 -11.53 1.77 -29.97
C ASP A 492 -10.97 0.40 -30.40
N GLU A 493 -9.73 0.10 -29.98
CA GLU A 493 -9.06 -1.17 -30.29
C GLU A 493 -8.50 -1.81 -29.02
N PRO A 494 -8.45 -3.16 -28.95
CA PRO A 494 -7.83 -3.87 -27.86
C PRO A 494 -6.35 -3.48 -27.69
N ILE A 495 -5.94 -3.21 -26.48
CA ILE A 495 -4.53 -2.96 -26.17
C ILE A 495 -3.87 -4.21 -25.58
N LYS A 496 -2.59 -4.40 -25.89
CA LYS A 496 -1.78 -5.45 -25.27
C LYS A 496 -1.70 -5.22 -23.77
N ARG A 497 -2.11 -6.23 -23.00
CA ARG A 497 -2.06 -6.18 -21.54
C ARG A 497 -0.71 -6.63 -21.01
N LYS A 498 -0.41 -6.28 -19.77
CA LYS A 498 0.86 -6.59 -19.14
C LYS A 498 1.09 -8.08 -18.96
N GLY A 499 2.33 -8.51 -19.15
CA GLY A 499 2.85 -9.77 -18.67
C GLY A 499 3.35 -9.68 -17.24
N GLY A 500 3.57 -10.83 -16.64
CA GLY A 500 4.18 -10.88 -15.31
C GLY A 500 4.86 -12.22 -15.08
N TYR A 501 5.94 -12.18 -14.33
CA TYR A 501 6.60 -13.37 -13.85
C TYR A 501 6.98 -13.24 -12.37
N MET A 502 7.15 -14.35 -11.72
CA MET A 502 7.47 -14.44 -10.32
C MET A 502 8.74 -15.29 -10.15
N LYS A 503 9.67 -14.81 -9.34
CA LYS A 503 10.82 -15.59 -8.89
C LYS A 503 10.37 -16.44 -7.71
N VAL A 504 10.58 -17.76 -7.78
CA VAL A 504 10.14 -18.68 -6.73
C VAL A 504 11.26 -19.66 -6.40
N ASN A 505 11.64 -19.70 -5.14
CA ASN A 505 12.46 -20.76 -4.59
C ASN A 505 11.57 -21.73 -3.80
N MET A 506 11.38 -22.94 -4.33
CA MET A 506 10.49 -23.95 -3.71
C MET A 506 10.94 -24.40 -2.31
N GLN A 507 12.21 -24.21 -1.95
CA GLN A 507 12.68 -24.50 -0.58
C GLN A 507 12.32 -23.36 0.38
N THR A 508 12.37 -22.14 -0.08
CA THR A 508 12.01 -20.93 0.68
C THR A 508 10.52 -20.88 0.96
N ILE A 509 9.67 -21.34 0.03
CA ILE A 509 8.21 -21.45 0.22
C ILE A 509 7.85 -22.33 1.43
N LYS A 510 8.67 -23.32 1.75
CA LYS A 510 8.46 -24.21 2.90
C LYS A 510 9.06 -23.65 4.20
N SER A 511 9.66 -22.47 4.18
CA SER A 511 10.23 -21.85 5.38
C SER A 511 9.13 -21.41 6.35
N PRO A 512 9.21 -21.79 7.64
CA PRO A 512 8.23 -21.36 8.64
C PRO A 512 8.28 -19.87 8.95
N THR A 513 9.30 -19.15 8.49
CA THR A 513 9.46 -17.70 8.68
C THR A 513 8.84 -16.89 7.54
N LEU A 514 8.44 -17.55 6.45
CA LEU A 514 7.81 -16.94 5.30
C LEU A 514 6.28 -17.04 5.41
N ASN A 515 5.63 -15.89 5.45
CA ASN A 515 4.19 -15.80 5.41
C ASN A 515 3.75 -15.35 4.01
N TYR A 516 3.30 -16.31 3.19
CA TYR A 516 2.77 -15.97 1.87
C TYR A 516 1.33 -15.44 1.99
N PRO A 517 0.94 -14.42 1.20
CA PRO A 517 -0.43 -13.92 1.21
C PRO A 517 -1.44 -15.03 0.95
N SER A 518 -2.57 -14.97 1.62
CA SER A 518 -3.69 -15.88 1.39
C SER A 518 -4.13 -15.77 -0.09
N GLY A 519 -4.04 -16.87 -0.81
CA GLY A 519 -4.32 -16.91 -2.26
C GLY A 519 -3.07 -16.98 -3.13
N THR A 520 -1.90 -17.11 -2.54
CA THR A 520 -0.69 -17.51 -3.26
C THR A 520 -0.98 -18.87 -3.88
N VAL A 521 -0.98 -18.87 -5.16
CA VAL A 521 -1.42 -19.93 -6.04
C VAL A 521 -0.60 -21.17 -5.83
N MET A 522 -1.22 -22.28 -6.06
CA MET A 522 -0.53 -23.53 -6.29
C MET A 522 0.45 -23.31 -7.43
N PHE A 523 1.75 -23.28 -7.12
CA PHE A 523 2.81 -23.06 -8.09
C PHE A 523 2.86 -24.14 -9.18
N GLU A 524 2.16 -25.24 -8.96
CA GLU A 524 1.97 -26.35 -9.89
C GLU A 524 1.27 -25.94 -11.20
N ASP A 525 0.49 -24.84 -11.16
CA ASP A 525 -0.24 -24.32 -12.32
C ASP A 525 0.61 -23.37 -13.19
N TYR A 526 1.82 -23.00 -12.75
CA TYR A 526 2.68 -22.08 -13.48
C TYR A 526 3.79 -22.80 -14.24
N LYS A 527 4.04 -22.33 -15.44
CA LYS A 527 5.15 -22.81 -16.27
C LYS A 527 6.41 -22.03 -15.95
N GLU A 528 7.49 -22.74 -15.64
CA GLU A 528 8.81 -22.14 -15.54
C GLU A 528 9.24 -21.56 -16.89
N ILE A 529 9.85 -20.40 -16.86
CA ILE A 529 10.30 -19.72 -18.08
C ILE A 529 11.55 -20.47 -18.61
N PRO A 530 11.55 -20.95 -19.86
CA PRO A 530 12.69 -21.66 -20.42
C PRO A 530 14.00 -20.86 -20.30
N GLY A 531 15.03 -21.47 -19.75
CA GLY A 531 16.35 -20.82 -19.55
C GLY A 531 16.46 -19.94 -18.28
N HIS A 532 15.37 -19.70 -17.55
CA HIS A 532 15.35 -18.89 -16.35
C HIS A 532 14.86 -19.71 -15.14
N LYS A 533 15.72 -20.56 -14.63
CA LYS A 533 15.40 -21.42 -13.48
C LYS A 533 14.87 -20.64 -12.28
N GLY A 534 13.73 -21.07 -11.74
CA GLY A 534 13.07 -20.43 -10.61
C GLY A 534 12.17 -19.25 -10.97
N PHE A 535 12.05 -18.91 -12.24
CA PHE A 535 11.10 -17.88 -12.71
C PHE A 535 9.89 -18.52 -13.38
N TYR A 536 8.72 -18.14 -12.94
CA TYR A 536 7.43 -18.69 -13.39
C TYR A 536 6.57 -17.61 -14.01
N LYS A 537 6.02 -17.87 -15.20
CA LYS A 537 5.10 -16.96 -15.87
C LYS A 537 3.76 -17.01 -15.15
N ILE A 538 3.25 -15.87 -14.68
CA ILE A 538 1.97 -15.75 -13.97
C ILE A 538 0.86 -15.16 -14.81
N SER A 539 1.19 -14.45 -15.87
CA SER A 539 0.25 -13.92 -16.84
C SER A 539 0.92 -13.80 -18.20
N ASP A 540 0.18 -14.11 -19.25
CA ASP A 540 0.60 -13.87 -20.61
C ASP A 540 -0.11 -12.63 -21.15
N PRO A 541 0.61 -11.64 -21.68
CA PRO A 541 -0.02 -10.48 -22.31
C PRO A 541 -0.99 -10.89 -23.42
N ASP A 542 -0.61 -11.88 -24.21
CA ASP A 542 -1.40 -12.31 -25.36
C ASP A 542 -2.67 -13.09 -24.95
N GLU A 543 -2.62 -13.85 -23.84
CA GLU A 543 -3.78 -14.56 -23.29
C GLU A 543 -4.78 -13.61 -22.60
N ASN A 544 -4.30 -12.48 -22.08
CA ASN A 544 -5.12 -11.52 -21.33
C ASN A 544 -5.65 -10.38 -22.21
N THR A 545 -5.10 -10.18 -23.40
CA THR A 545 -5.60 -9.16 -24.33
C THR A 545 -6.93 -9.60 -24.90
N PRO A 546 -7.99 -8.77 -24.84
CA PRO A 546 -9.27 -9.10 -25.45
C PRO A 546 -9.10 -9.44 -26.94
N SER A 547 -9.71 -10.55 -27.39
CA SER A 547 -9.68 -10.97 -28.79
C SER A 547 -10.71 -10.25 -29.66
N ASP A 548 -11.71 -9.63 -29.03
CA ASP A 548 -12.82 -9.00 -29.73
C ASP A 548 -12.61 -7.50 -29.90
N THR A 549 -13.20 -6.93 -30.92
CA THR A 549 -13.19 -5.47 -31.12
C THR A 549 -13.86 -4.78 -29.94
N ILE A 550 -13.11 -3.92 -29.25
CA ILE A 550 -13.61 -3.07 -28.18
C ILE A 550 -14.20 -1.82 -28.83
N LYS A 551 -15.31 -1.36 -28.28
CA LYS A 551 -15.89 -0.07 -28.66
C LYS A 551 -15.81 0.87 -27.48
N ALA A 552 -15.13 2.00 -27.67
CA ALA A 552 -15.06 3.05 -26.65
C ALA A 552 -16.47 3.51 -26.22
N LEU A 553 -16.67 3.69 -24.92
CA LEU A 553 -17.85 4.33 -24.37
C LEU A 553 -17.76 5.86 -24.47
N TYR A 554 -16.55 6.40 -24.61
CA TYR A 554 -16.30 7.82 -24.77
C TYR A 554 -15.19 8.06 -25.78
N THR A 555 -15.49 8.82 -26.83
CA THR A 555 -14.59 9.07 -27.98
C THR A 555 -14.00 10.49 -27.96
N GLY A 556 -14.48 11.38 -27.11
CA GLY A 556 -13.97 12.75 -26.99
C GLY A 556 -12.51 12.81 -26.53
N ARG A 557 -11.91 14.00 -26.53
CA ARG A 557 -10.51 14.23 -26.10
C ARG A 557 -10.34 13.92 -24.62
N VAL A 558 -9.25 13.23 -24.26
CA VAL A 558 -8.91 12.87 -22.87
C VAL A 558 -7.63 13.58 -22.44
N TYR A 559 -7.67 14.26 -21.30
CA TYR A 559 -6.53 14.89 -20.64
C TYR A 559 -6.29 14.18 -19.33
N VAL A 560 -5.08 13.67 -19.10
CA VAL A 560 -4.71 12.90 -17.91
C VAL A 560 -3.79 13.73 -17.03
N LEU A 561 -4.22 14.01 -15.81
CA LEU A 561 -3.42 14.78 -14.85
C LEU A 561 -2.67 13.87 -13.91
N ILE A 562 -1.36 14.06 -13.81
CA ILE A 562 -0.47 13.27 -12.95
C ILE A 562 0.44 14.17 -12.11
N ASN A 563 0.92 13.63 -11.00
CA ASN A 563 2.00 14.23 -10.21
C ASN A 563 2.91 13.16 -9.59
N ALA A 564 3.93 13.56 -8.85
CA ALA A 564 4.88 12.67 -8.22
C ALA A 564 4.28 11.74 -7.13
N ASN A 565 3.00 11.84 -6.84
CA ASN A 565 2.25 10.91 -5.98
C ASN A 565 1.30 10.00 -6.79
N SER A 566 1.27 10.12 -8.12
CA SER A 566 0.64 9.15 -9.00
C SER A 566 1.54 7.92 -9.11
N ALA A 567 1.08 6.75 -8.65
CA ALA A 567 1.93 5.58 -8.53
C ALA A 567 1.23 4.28 -8.97
N SER A 568 2.01 3.22 -9.23
CA SER A 568 1.52 1.86 -9.51
C SER A 568 0.47 1.84 -10.62
N ALA A 569 -0.76 1.41 -10.37
CA ALA A 569 -1.86 1.40 -11.34
C ALA A 569 -2.14 2.76 -12.00
N SER A 570 -1.85 3.89 -11.32
CA SER A 570 -1.95 5.23 -11.91
C SER A 570 -0.87 5.49 -12.95
N THR A 571 0.36 5.03 -12.69
CA THR A 571 1.45 5.06 -13.67
C THR A 571 1.09 4.23 -14.90
N GLU A 572 0.53 3.04 -14.67
CA GLU A 572 0.09 2.17 -15.73
C GLU A 572 -0.97 2.81 -16.62
N PHE A 573 -2.04 3.32 -16.01
CA PHE A 573 -3.10 4.01 -16.75
C PHE A 573 -2.56 5.18 -17.58
N ALA A 574 -1.79 6.08 -16.95
CA ALA A 574 -1.23 7.24 -17.63
C ALA A 574 -0.28 6.86 -18.77
N GLY A 575 0.54 5.82 -18.58
CA GLY A 575 1.43 5.29 -19.59
C GLY A 575 0.70 4.69 -20.79
N ILE A 576 -0.32 3.87 -20.53
CA ILE A 576 -1.17 3.30 -21.59
C ILE A 576 -1.83 4.43 -22.41
N MET A 577 -2.43 5.42 -21.74
CA MET A 577 -3.09 6.53 -22.41
C MET A 577 -2.12 7.39 -23.23
N LYS A 578 -0.90 7.62 -22.73
CA LYS A 578 0.14 8.35 -23.44
C LYS A 578 0.64 7.56 -24.65
N ARG A 579 0.98 6.28 -24.45
CA ARG A 579 1.58 5.43 -25.48
C ARG A 579 0.66 5.22 -26.69
N ASN A 580 -0.64 5.06 -26.44
CA ASN A 580 -1.63 4.86 -27.50
C ASN A 580 -2.18 6.19 -28.04
N ALA A 581 -1.53 7.32 -27.76
CA ALA A 581 -1.96 8.66 -28.18
C ALA A 581 -3.45 8.94 -27.86
N ARG A 582 -3.97 8.34 -26.79
CA ARG A 582 -5.38 8.47 -26.40
C ARG A 582 -5.59 9.53 -25.31
N GLY A 583 -4.52 9.94 -24.62
CA GLY A 583 -4.60 10.94 -23.56
C GLY A 583 -3.45 11.94 -23.61
N TYR A 584 -3.78 13.25 -23.54
CA TYR A 584 -2.77 14.27 -23.35
C TYR A 584 -2.39 14.32 -21.86
N VAL A 585 -1.20 13.86 -21.51
CA VAL A 585 -0.73 13.74 -20.13
C VAL A 585 -0.08 15.05 -19.68
N ILE A 586 -0.54 15.59 -18.56
CA ILE A 586 -0.12 16.91 -18.02
C ILE A 586 0.27 16.76 -16.56
N GLY A 587 1.34 17.41 -16.15
CA GLY A 587 1.71 17.49 -14.74
C GLY A 587 3.16 17.20 -14.46
N ARG A 588 3.44 16.26 -13.58
CA ARG A 588 4.79 15.83 -13.19
C ARG A 588 4.93 14.31 -13.32
N GLU A 589 6.15 13.88 -13.55
CA GLU A 589 6.48 12.46 -13.65
C GLU A 589 5.91 11.64 -12.49
N THR A 590 5.40 10.45 -12.81
CA THR A 590 4.81 9.53 -11.83
C THR A 590 5.90 8.90 -10.93
N LYS A 591 5.48 8.43 -9.75
CA LYS A 591 6.38 7.88 -8.72
C LYS A 591 7.00 6.53 -9.07
N THR A 592 6.26 5.67 -9.73
CA THR A 592 6.73 4.32 -10.09
C THR A 592 7.19 4.24 -11.53
N ALA A 593 8.14 3.35 -11.81
CA ALA A 593 8.61 3.12 -13.16
C ALA A 593 7.50 2.55 -14.06
N TYR A 594 7.51 2.97 -15.34
CA TYR A 594 6.47 2.55 -16.29
C TYR A 594 6.74 1.18 -16.88
N HIS A 595 7.97 0.93 -17.35
CA HIS A 595 8.30 -0.32 -18.07
C HIS A 595 8.17 -1.57 -17.22
N THR A 596 8.69 -1.51 -16.01
CA THR A 596 8.66 -2.62 -15.06
C THR A 596 8.38 -2.12 -13.67
N MET A 597 7.59 -2.88 -12.93
CA MET A 597 7.38 -2.64 -11.50
C MET A 597 7.28 -3.98 -10.77
N ASN A 598 7.64 -4.00 -9.50
CA ASN A 598 7.47 -5.19 -8.66
C ASN A 598 6.28 -4.96 -7.74
N ALA A 599 5.23 -5.78 -7.88
CA ALA A 599 3.99 -5.57 -7.14
C ALA A 599 3.14 -6.87 -7.04
N LEU A 600 1.87 -6.75 -6.76
CA LEU A 600 0.78 -7.73 -6.76
C LEU A 600 0.84 -8.80 -5.68
N ARG A 601 1.99 -9.37 -5.35
CA ARG A 601 2.16 -10.41 -4.34
C ARG A 601 3.39 -10.12 -3.51
N PHE A 602 3.27 -10.32 -2.21
CA PHE A 602 4.32 -10.00 -1.26
C PHE A 602 4.57 -11.19 -0.36
N ALA A 603 5.85 -11.51 -0.13
CA ALA A 603 6.25 -12.37 0.95
C ALA A 603 6.49 -11.51 2.20
N GLU A 604 5.92 -11.90 3.32
CA GLU A 604 6.18 -11.28 4.62
C GLU A 604 7.22 -12.12 5.38
N ILE A 605 8.31 -11.51 5.78
CA ILE A 605 9.37 -12.14 6.56
C ILE A 605 9.48 -11.44 7.90
N GLY A 606 9.30 -12.20 8.97
CA GLY A 606 9.55 -11.72 10.33
C GLY A 606 11.01 -11.93 10.74
N LEU A 607 11.66 -10.88 11.22
CA LEU A 607 13.02 -10.94 11.76
C LEU A 607 12.96 -11.32 13.27
N PRO A 608 13.65 -12.39 13.69
CA PRO A 608 13.38 -13.00 14.99
C PRO A 608 13.84 -12.19 16.19
N ASN A 609 14.84 -11.32 16.06
CA ASN A 609 15.41 -10.57 17.17
C ASN A 609 14.84 -9.16 17.27
N SER A 610 14.74 -8.44 16.16
CA SER A 610 14.15 -7.08 16.09
C SER A 610 12.62 -7.11 16.08
N HIS A 611 12.01 -8.23 15.69
CA HIS A 611 10.58 -8.37 15.36
C HIS A 611 10.11 -7.44 14.21
N PHE A 612 11.04 -6.94 13.41
CA PHE A 612 10.71 -6.21 12.19
C PHE A 612 10.15 -7.17 11.15
N LYS A 613 9.29 -6.65 10.27
CA LYS A 613 8.75 -7.40 9.16
C LYS A 613 9.19 -6.76 7.86
N CYS A 614 9.62 -7.59 6.93
CA CYS A 614 9.98 -7.19 5.58
C CYS A 614 8.92 -7.71 4.61
N HIS A 615 8.37 -6.85 3.78
CA HIS A 615 7.42 -7.19 2.73
C HIS A 615 8.12 -7.09 1.38
N ILE A 616 8.40 -8.25 0.79
CA ILE A 616 9.16 -8.38 -0.46
C ILE A 616 8.19 -8.64 -1.60
N PRO A 617 8.15 -7.78 -2.63
CA PRO A 617 7.35 -8.07 -3.82
C PRO A 617 7.90 -9.29 -4.56
N MET A 618 7.00 -10.19 -4.95
CA MET A 618 7.34 -11.48 -5.57
C MET A 618 7.16 -11.48 -7.08
N VAL A 619 6.40 -10.52 -7.60
CA VAL A 619 6.01 -10.46 -9.01
C VAL A 619 6.62 -9.25 -9.67
N ARG A 620 7.38 -9.48 -10.73
CA ARG A 620 7.79 -8.45 -11.67
C ARG A 620 6.75 -8.35 -12.77
N ILE A 621 6.17 -7.19 -12.90
CA ILE A 621 5.23 -6.85 -13.96
C ILE A 621 6.02 -6.14 -15.05
N VAL A 622 5.90 -6.63 -16.28
CA VAL A 622 6.50 -5.99 -17.45
C VAL A 622 5.38 -5.31 -18.24
N SER A 623 5.35 -3.99 -18.21
CA SER A 623 4.33 -3.20 -18.90
C SER A 623 4.61 -3.09 -20.37
N ASP A 624 5.91 -2.97 -20.71
CA ASP A 624 6.34 -2.61 -22.04
C ASP A 624 7.83 -2.93 -22.23
N GLU A 625 8.14 -3.56 -23.34
CA GLU A 625 9.51 -3.87 -23.76
C GLU A 625 10.16 -2.72 -24.56
N PHE A 626 9.37 -1.72 -24.97
CA PHE A 626 9.88 -0.59 -25.74
C PHE A 626 10.44 0.52 -24.84
N VAL A 627 11.71 0.81 -25.05
CA VAL A 627 12.39 1.96 -24.49
C VAL A 627 12.50 3.04 -25.56
N SER A 628 12.06 4.25 -25.28
CA SER A 628 12.13 5.40 -26.17
C SER A 628 12.48 6.67 -25.38
N GLU A 629 12.71 7.78 -26.07
CA GLU A 629 12.91 9.07 -25.40
C GLU A 629 11.68 9.50 -24.58
N ASP A 630 10.47 9.15 -25.06
CA ASP A 630 9.21 9.44 -24.37
C ASP A 630 8.94 8.50 -23.19
N PHE A 631 9.55 7.31 -23.20
CA PHE A 631 9.44 6.26 -22.19
C PHE A 631 10.82 5.67 -21.87
N PRO A 632 11.71 6.42 -21.20
CA PRO A 632 13.03 5.92 -20.83
C PRO A 632 12.93 4.82 -19.75
N TYR A 633 13.84 3.83 -19.82
CA TYR A 633 13.89 2.77 -18.81
C TYR A 633 14.16 3.34 -17.40
N GLY A 634 13.54 2.75 -16.39
CA GLY A 634 13.69 3.20 -14.99
C GLY A 634 13.06 4.56 -14.68
N ARG A 635 12.24 5.08 -15.58
CA ARG A 635 11.51 6.34 -15.41
C ARG A 635 10.02 6.08 -15.27
N GLY A 636 9.34 6.98 -14.57
CA GLY A 636 7.89 7.05 -14.54
C GLY A 636 7.32 7.52 -15.88
N VAL A 637 6.03 7.80 -15.90
CA VAL A 637 5.42 8.46 -17.07
C VAL A 637 5.78 9.93 -17.04
N ILE A 638 6.64 10.33 -17.97
CA ILE A 638 6.97 11.74 -18.22
C ILE A 638 5.78 12.36 -18.96
N PRO A 639 5.15 13.44 -18.45
CA PRO A 639 4.00 14.05 -19.12
C PRO A 639 4.37 14.71 -20.44
N HIS A 640 3.40 14.90 -21.35
CA HIS A 640 3.58 15.69 -22.56
C HIS A 640 3.85 17.17 -22.22
N LEU A 641 3.21 17.67 -21.15
CA LEU A 641 3.48 19.01 -20.63
C LEU A 641 3.82 18.92 -19.14
N THR A 642 5.08 19.20 -18.83
CA THR A 642 5.55 19.27 -17.45
C THR A 642 5.16 20.60 -16.81
N ILE A 643 4.50 20.54 -15.67
CA ILE A 643 4.17 21.68 -14.81
C ILE A 643 5.10 21.65 -13.60
N PRO A 644 5.97 22.62 -13.43
CA PRO A 644 6.92 22.63 -12.32
C PRO A 644 6.19 22.73 -10.98
N PHE A 645 6.73 22.09 -9.96
CA PHE A 645 6.26 22.24 -8.59
C PHE A 645 6.67 23.62 -8.06
N THR A 646 5.76 24.38 -7.48
CA THR A 646 6.02 25.75 -7.04
C THR A 646 5.44 26.04 -5.65
N TYR A 647 5.99 27.04 -4.99
CA TYR A 647 5.46 27.58 -3.74
C TYR A 647 3.98 28.00 -3.88
N GLU A 648 3.66 28.63 -5.01
CA GLU A 648 2.29 29.07 -5.32
C GLU A 648 1.30 27.91 -5.37
N GLU A 649 1.70 26.76 -5.92
CA GLU A 649 0.85 25.58 -5.96
C GLU A 649 0.52 25.09 -4.55
N MET A 650 1.49 25.08 -3.63
CA MET A 650 1.27 24.66 -2.26
C MET A 650 0.33 25.59 -1.49
N THR A 651 0.35 26.89 -1.80
CA THR A 651 -0.48 27.88 -1.10
C THR A 651 -1.85 28.10 -1.75
N ASN A 652 -2.03 27.72 -3.03
CA ASN A 652 -3.22 27.97 -3.84
C ASN A 652 -4.00 26.69 -4.24
N ASN A 653 -4.19 25.73 -3.37
CA ASN A 653 -5.00 24.52 -3.56
C ASN A 653 -4.44 23.45 -4.51
N GLY A 654 -3.19 23.55 -5.02
CA GLY A 654 -2.63 22.56 -5.94
C GLY A 654 -3.34 22.47 -7.31
N GLU A 655 -4.11 23.47 -7.72
CA GLU A 655 -4.94 23.41 -8.92
C GLU A 655 -4.23 23.91 -10.19
N MET A 656 -2.92 24.23 -10.13
CA MET A 656 -2.16 24.71 -11.30
C MET A 656 -2.22 23.76 -12.49
N ILE A 657 -2.04 22.46 -12.24
CA ILE A 657 -2.10 21.42 -13.29
C ILE A 657 -3.50 21.36 -13.90
N TYR A 658 -4.55 21.39 -13.07
CA TYR A 658 -5.95 21.37 -13.52
C TYR A 658 -6.31 22.63 -14.33
N ASN A 659 -5.91 23.79 -13.83
CA ASN A 659 -6.14 25.06 -14.54
C ASN A 659 -5.41 25.10 -15.89
N LYS A 660 -4.20 24.52 -15.94
CA LYS A 660 -3.45 24.41 -17.21
C LYS A 660 -4.15 23.48 -18.20
N ALA A 661 -4.75 22.39 -17.74
CA ALA A 661 -5.58 21.55 -18.62
C ALA A 661 -6.77 22.30 -19.19
N LEU A 662 -7.47 23.11 -18.38
CA LEU A 662 -8.57 23.94 -18.87
C LEU A 662 -8.12 25.01 -19.88
N GLU A 663 -6.92 25.58 -19.68
CA GLU A 663 -6.30 26.52 -20.62
C GLU A 663 -6.03 25.85 -21.97
N LEU A 664 -5.39 24.67 -21.97
CA LEU A 664 -5.12 23.89 -23.19
C LEU A 664 -6.41 23.51 -23.92
N ILE A 665 -7.45 23.09 -23.18
CA ILE A 665 -8.77 22.79 -23.75
C ILE A 665 -9.39 24.02 -24.43
N ARG A 666 -9.34 25.16 -23.76
CA ARG A 666 -9.84 26.45 -24.32
C ARG A 666 -9.09 26.82 -25.58
N ASP A 667 -7.77 26.65 -25.60
CA ASP A 667 -6.90 27.01 -26.71
C ASP A 667 -6.88 25.94 -27.82
N GLY A 668 -7.65 24.85 -27.64
CA GLY A 668 -7.82 23.76 -28.62
C GLY A 668 -6.59 22.83 -28.74
N ILE A 669 -5.64 22.93 -27.80
CA ILE A 669 -4.39 22.17 -27.83
C ILE A 669 -4.65 20.74 -27.38
N TYR A 670 -4.30 19.80 -28.25
CA TYR A 670 -4.39 18.35 -28.02
C TYR A 670 -3.21 17.65 -28.71
N LEU A 671 -3.18 16.32 -28.64
CA LEU A 671 -2.16 15.49 -29.30
C LEU A 671 -2.08 15.81 -30.79
N GLU A 672 -0.87 15.95 -31.31
CA GLU A 672 -0.61 15.84 -32.74
C GLU A 672 -0.71 14.38 -33.15
N GLU A 673 -1.01 14.08 -34.43
CA GLU A 673 -1.07 12.69 -34.89
C GLU A 673 0.24 11.94 -34.57
N PRO A 674 0.16 10.66 -34.13
CA PRO A 674 1.35 9.92 -33.73
C PRO A 674 2.32 9.81 -34.91
N LYS A 675 3.57 10.20 -34.69
CA LYS A 675 4.66 9.87 -35.61
C LYS A 675 4.85 8.35 -35.58
N GLU A 676 4.96 7.72 -36.77
CA GLU A 676 5.21 6.28 -36.89
C GLU A 676 6.33 5.83 -35.93
N VAL A 677 6.03 4.87 -35.08
CA VAL A 677 7.01 4.28 -34.16
C VAL A 677 7.86 3.32 -34.95
N ILE A 678 9.13 3.65 -35.17
CA ILE A 678 10.10 2.70 -35.74
C ILE A 678 10.42 1.66 -34.66
N GLU A 679 10.04 0.40 -34.88
CA GLU A 679 10.47 -0.72 -34.05
C GLU A 679 12.00 -0.84 -34.07
N VAL A 680 12.63 -0.56 -32.96
CA VAL A 680 14.03 -0.92 -32.73
C VAL A 680 14.04 -2.07 -31.74
N VAL A 681 14.16 -3.27 -32.26
CA VAL A 681 14.40 -4.47 -31.44
C VAL A 681 15.89 -4.52 -31.17
N ASP A 682 16.34 -3.96 -30.05
CA ASP A 682 17.66 -4.25 -29.50
C ASP A 682 17.53 -4.48 -27.98
N GLU A 683 17.86 -5.67 -27.53
CA GLU A 683 18.06 -5.94 -26.10
C GLU A 683 19.11 -4.95 -25.58
N PRO A 684 18.84 -4.25 -24.46
CA PRO A 684 19.83 -3.35 -23.91
C PRO A 684 21.05 -4.13 -23.44
N ASN A 685 22.12 -4.02 -24.22
CA ASN A 685 23.41 -4.58 -23.88
C ASN A 685 23.88 -3.91 -22.60
N ARG A 686 23.97 -4.66 -21.49
CA ARG A 686 24.39 -4.23 -20.13
C ARG A 686 25.70 -3.42 -20.08
N ILE A 687 26.45 -3.44 -21.19
CA ILE A 687 27.76 -2.80 -21.34
C ILE A 687 27.68 -1.26 -21.45
N ASN A 688 26.56 -0.71 -21.95
CA ASN A 688 26.50 0.74 -22.24
C ASN A 688 26.29 1.65 -21.01
N ILE A 689 25.63 1.15 -19.95
CA ILE A 689 25.45 1.94 -18.72
C ILE A 689 26.76 2.01 -17.93
N LEU A 690 27.56 0.96 -17.96
CA LEU A 690 28.89 0.95 -17.30
C LEU A 690 29.84 1.95 -17.94
N TYR A 691 29.78 2.15 -19.26
CA TYR A 691 30.63 3.12 -19.98
C TYR A 691 30.25 4.58 -19.70
N VAL A 692 28.98 4.88 -19.44
CA VAL A 692 28.57 6.26 -19.10
C VAL A 692 28.99 6.61 -17.67
N VAL A 693 28.82 5.70 -16.71
CA VAL A 693 29.23 5.91 -15.32
C VAL A 693 30.76 5.94 -15.18
N THR A 694 31.50 5.05 -15.87
CA THR A 694 32.97 5.07 -15.90
C THR A 694 33.50 6.28 -16.64
N GLY A 695 32.84 6.76 -17.70
CA GLY A 695 33.21 7.98 -18.42
C GLY A 695 33.13 9.23 -17.54
N ILE A 696 32.04 9.38 -16.77
CA ILE A 696 31.87 10.49 -15.83
C ILE A 696 32.90 10.42 -14.69
N PHE A 697 33.20 9.21 -14.18
CA PHE A 697 34.22 9.02 -13.14
C PHE A 697 35.63 9.36 -13.64
N LEU A 698 35.95 8.97 -14.87
CA LEU A 698 37.28 9.27 -15.49
C LEU A 698 37.45 10.76 -15.74
N VAL A 699 36.42 11.45 -16.22
CA VAL A 699 36.45 12.92 -16.43
C VAL A 699 36.58 13.66 -15.08
N SER A 700 35.90 13.18 -14.04
CA SER A 700 36.03 13.76 -12.69
C SER A 700 37.43 13.54 -12.10
N LEU A 701 38.02 12.37 -12.33
CA LEU A 701 39.42 12.07 -11.90
C LEU A 701 40.45 12.91 -12.67
N ILE A 702 40.26 13.08 -13.97
CA ILE A 702 41.15 13.92 -14.82
C ILE A 702 41.06 15.39 -14.39
N MET A 703 39.88 15.92 -14.10
CA MET A 703 39.72 17.26 -13.55
C MET A 703 40.34 17.39 -12.15
N TYR A 704 40.16 16.39 -11.27
CA TYR A 704 40.76 16.42 -9.94
C TYR A 704 42.31 16.43 -9.98
N PHE A 705 42.91 15.58 -10.81
CA PHE A 705 44.37 15.53 -10.95
C PHE A 705 44.95 16.66 -11.81
N GLY A 706 44.18 17.23 -12.77
CA GLY A 706 44.55 18.39 -13.54
C GLY A 706 44.62 19.69 -12.71
N LEU A 707 43.76 19.84 -11.72
CA LEU A 707 43.76 20.96 -10.79
C LEU A 707 44.85 20.88 -9.71
N LYS A 708 45.34 19.68 -9.38
CA LYS A 708 46.41 19.48 -8.39
C LYS A 708 47.84 19.74 -8.95
N LYS A 709 47.99 19.86 -10.28
CA LYS A 709 49.28 20.20 -10.94
C LYS A 709 49.47 21.69 -11.18
N ARG A 710 48.52 22.54 -10.75
CA ARG A 710 48.59 23.99 -10.89
C ARG A 710 48.64 24.77 -9.56
N LYS A 711 49.09 24.10 -8.50
CA LYS A 711 49.51 24.75 -7.25
C LYS A 711 50.97 24.45 -6.96
#